data_99b16321438a4d8e0dc34decf11062f7
#
_entry.id   99b16321438a4d8e0dc34decf11062f7
#
_cell.length_a   1.000
_cell.length_b   1.000
_cell.length_c   1.000
_cell.angle_alpha   90.00
_cell.angle_beta   90.00
_cell.angle_gamma   90.00
#
_symmetry.space_group_name_H-M   'P 1'
#
loop_
_entity.id
_entity.type
_entity.pdbx_description
1 polymer ?
#
loop_
_entity_poly.entity_id
_entity_poly.type
_entity_poly.pdbx_seq_one_letter_code
_entity_poly.pdbx_strand_id
1 'polypeptide(L)'
;MFGKLSLDSIPFHEPIIMVTVAVIAIVGAAVVGWITFNRKWAYLWNEWITSIDHKKLGIMYFLVALVMLIRGFSDAIMMRTQQAMAAGGAEGYLPPEHYDQIFTAHGVIMIFFVAMPMVIGLMNLVVPLQIGARDVAFPFMNNLSFWLFAAGVVLVNVSLFVGEFAKTGWLAYAPLSESSYSPGVGVDYWIWALQISGIGTTLTGINFFVTIMKMRTKGMTLFRMPIFTWTCLVTNVLIIAAFPILTATIALLTLDRYLDFHFFTNDLGGNMMMYVNLIWAWGHPEVYILILPAFGVFSEVISTFAKKRLFGYNTMVWATLAIGILSFIVWLHHFFTMGAGANVNAFFGIMTMIIAIPTGVKIFNWLFTMFRGRLEFTSPVLWTLGFIITFTLGGMTGVMLAVPAADFVLHNSLFVIAHFHNVIIGGVVFGMMAGYTFWFPKAFGFKLDEKWGKRSFWFWIIGFYVAFMPLYILSFYGAVRRMQSYANAEWQPLMFVALFGAVLILCGILCTAIQLVVSIRDRKKNRDITGDPWGGRTLEWAVSSPPPYYNFAHLPEIHSIDSFWEDKQKNQGKAQLANPENIEYEDIHMPRNTVAGPVMGAFSIVMGFALVWHIWWLVGVGALGIFAAFMGRVFNDDIDYHVPAAEVKRIETEHHNQVEMQA
;
A
#
# COMPACT_ATOMS: atom_id res chain seq x y z
N MET A 1 -9.44 -14.46 -34.65
CA MET A 1 -8.56 -13.28 -34.71
C MET A 1 -8.57 -12.53 -33.35
N PHE A 2 -9.74 -12.35 -32.76
CA PHE A 2 -9.91 -11.61 -31.48
C PHE A 2 -10.09 -12.51 -30.23
N GLY A 3 -9.74 -13.79 -30.31
CA GLY A 3 -9.86 -14.74 -29.21
C GLY A 3 -11.29 -14.88 -28.70
N LYS A 4 -11.48 -14.72 -27.38
CA LYS A 4 -12.80 -14.72 -26.72
C LYS A 4 -13.52 -13.35 -26.79
N LEU A 5 -12.89 -12.28 -27.32
CA LEU A 5 -13.44 -10.93 -27.33
C LEU A 5 -14.53 -10.79 -28.42
N SER A 6 -15.71 -10.34 -28.00
CA SER A 6 -16.86 -10.03 -28.85
C SER A 6 -17.54 -8.73 -28.43
N LEU A 7 -18.50 -8.23 -29.19
CA LEU A 7 -19.28 -7.05 -28.79
C LEU A 7 -20.13 -7.29 -27.54
N ASP A 8 -20.55 -8.54 -27.30
CA ASP A 8 -21.29 -8.93 -26.09
C ASP A 8 -20.42 -8.87 -24.83
N SER A 9 -19.09 -8.74 -24.99
CA SER A 9 -18.17 -8.54 -23.87
C SER A 9 -18.30 -7.15 -23.24
N ILE A 10 -19.02 -6.20 -23.86
CA ILE A 10 -19.28 -4.89 -23.29
C ILE A 10 -20.58 -4.97 -22.48
N PRO A 11 -20.60 -4.65 -21.17
CA PRO A 11 -21.74 -4.88 -20.29
C PRO A 11 -22.86 -3.83 -20.46
N PHE A 12 -23.37 -3.64 -21.68
CA PHE A 12 -24.43 -2.67 -22.01
C PHE A 12 -25.74 -2.92 -21.26
N HIS A 13 -25.98 -4.15 -20.83
CA HIS A 13 -27.19 -4.58 -20.11
C HIS A 13 -27.14 -4.32 -18.62
N GLU A 14 -26.00 -3.88 -18.07
CA GLU A 14 -25.78 -3.62 -16.64
C GLU A 14 -25.79 -2.11 -16.35
N PRO A 15 -26.93 -1.50 -15.97
CA PRO A 15 -27.04 -0.04 -15.83
C PRO A 15 -26.05 0.59 -14.85
N ILE A 16 -25.78 -0.09 -13.72
CA ILE A 16 -24.87 0.41 -12.69
C ILE A 16 -23.44 0.47 -13.23
N ILE A 17 -23.00 -0.57 -13.95
CA ILE A 17 -21.69 -0.60 -14.60
C ILE A 17 -21.61 0.51 -15.64
N MET A 18 -22.62 0.64 -16.49
CA MET A 18 -22.62 1.66 -17.54
C MET A 18 -22.58 3.09 -17.00
N VAL A 19 -23.28 3.38 -15.90
CA VAL A 19 -23.19 4.68 -15.22
C VAL A 19 -21.79 4.90 -14.67
N THR A 20 -21.20 3.89 -14.04
CA THR A 20 -19.81 3.96 -13.52
C THR A 20 -18.80 4.21 -14.63
N VAL A 21 -18.91 3.49 -15.74
CA VAL A 21 -18.09 3.67 -16.95
C VAL A 21 -18.24 5.09 -17.50
N ALA A 22 -19.47 5.60 -17.62
CA ALA A 22 -19.73 6.94 -18.10
C ALA A 22 -19.07 8.01 -17.20
N VAL A 23 -19.19 7.88 -15.88
CA VAL A 23 -18.56 8.80 -14.91
C VAL A 23 -17.04 8.77 -15.04
N ILE A 24 -16.42 7.59 -15.11
CA ILE A 24 -14.97 7.45 -15.28
C ILE A 24 -14.52 8.07 -16.62
N ALA A 25 -15.26 7.83 -17.70
CA ALA A 25 -14.95 8.38 -19.02
C ALA A 25 -15.05 9.93 -19.03
N ILE A 26 -16.09 10.49 -18.42
CA ILE A 26 -16.28 11.95 -18.30
C ILE A 26 -15.15 12.58 -17.48
N VAL A 27 -14.83 12.01 -16.31
CA VAL A 27 -13.74 12.51 -15.46
C VAL A 27 -12.39 12.38 -16.18
N GLY A 28 -12.13 11.25 -16.82
CA GLY A 28 -10.92 11.02 -17.63
C GLY A 28 -10.79 12.04 -18.77
N ALA A 29 -11.87 12.25 -19.52
CA ALA A 29 -11.91 13.25 -20.58
C ALA A 29 -11.68 14.67 -20.07
N ALA A 30 -12.25 15.02 -18.91
CA ALA A 30 -12.04 16.32 -18.27
C ALA A 30 -10.58 16.52 -17.86
N VAL A 31 -9.93 15.50 -17.28
CA VAL A 31 -8.51 15.55 -16.89
C VAL A 31 -7.62 15.69 -18.12
N VAL A 32 -7.82 14.85 -19.15
CA VAL A 32 -7.08 14.90 -20.42
C VAL A 32 -7.27 16.26 -21.11
N GLY A 33 -8.52 16.76 -21.17
CA GLY A 33 -8.84 18.08 -21.69
C GLY A 33 -8.13 19.20 -20.96
N TRP A 34 -8.12 19.15 -19.60
CA TRP A 34 -7.42 20.13 -18.78
C TRP A 34 -5.90 20.14 -19.01
N ILE A 35 -5.28 18.93 -19.08
CA ILE A 35 -3.85 18.79 -19.35
C ILE A 35 -3.50 19.35 -20.73
N THR A 36 -4.33 19.04 -21.74
CA THR A 36 -4.14 19.50 -23.13
C THR A 36 -4.29 21.01 -23.25
N PHE A 37 -5.37 21.56 -22.67
CA PHE A 37 -5.63 23.01 -22.66
C PHE A 37 -4.51 23.81 -21.99
N ASN A 38 -3.98 23.31 -20.86
CA ASN A 38 -2.88 23.93 -20.13
C ASN A 38 -1.48 23.58 -20.68
N ARG A 39 -1.38 22.84 -21.79
CA ARG A 39 -0.12 22.44 -22.44
C ARG A 39 0.86 21.71 -21.48
N LYS A 40 0.33 20.86 -20.59
CA LYS A 40 1.13 20.19 -19.55
C LYS A 40 1.71 18.85 -19.96
N TRP A 41 1.50 18.36 -21.18
CA TRP A 41 1.97 17.06 -21.63
C TRP A 41 3.49 16.89 -21.55
N ALA A 42 4.27 17.88 -22.03
CA ALA A 42 5.72 17.82 -21.96
C ALA A 42 6.23 17.80 -20.51
N TYR A 43 5.61 18.58 -19.62
CA TYR A 43 5.92 18.56 -18.21
C TYR A 43 5.63 17.17 -17.58
N LEU A 44 4.46 16.61 -17.84
CA LEU A 44 4.11 15.28 -17.33
C LEU A 44 5.05 14.20 -17.85
N TRP A 45 5.38 14.26 -19.12
CA TRP A 45 6.28 13.30 -19.74
C TRP A 45 7.67 13.36 -19.13
N ASN A 46 8.30 14.53 -19.12
CA ASN A 46 9.69 14.70 -18.73
C ASN A 46 9.91 14.61 -17.22
N GLU A 47 8.94 15.12 -16.43
CA GLU A 47 9.11 15.22 -14.97
C GLU A 47 8.53 14.05 -14.18
N TRP A 48 7.53 13.35 -14.74
CA TRP A 48 6.78 12.32 -14.00
C TRP A 48 6.82 10.96 -14.70
N ILE A 49 6.34 10.87 -15.94
CA ILE A 49 6.17 9.57 -16.62
C ILE A 49 7.50 8.86 -16.81
N THR A 50 8.54 9.57 -17.22
CA THR A 50 9.88 9.02 -17.44
C THR A 50 10.80 9.11 -16.23
N SER A 51 10.32 9.68 -15.12
CA SER A 51 11.13 9.94 -13.93
C SER A 51 11.62 8.65 -13.28
N ILE A 52 12.87 8.67 -12.85
CA ILE A 52 13.47 7.63 -12.02
C ILE A 52 13.75 8.10 -10.59
N ASP A 53 13.47 9.38 -10.29
CA ASP A 53 13.59 9.95 -8.95
C ASP A 53 12.64 9.20 -7.99
N HIS A 54 13.23 8.56 -6.98
CA HIS A 54 12.50 7.76 -6.00
C HIS A 54 11.38 8.55 -5.31
N LYS A 55 11.55 9.87 -5.08
CA LYS A 55 10.56 10.73 -4.44
C LYS A 55 9.33 10.91 -5.32
N LYS A 56 9.54 11.18 -6.62
CA LYS A 56 8.45 11.32 -7.59
C LYS A 56 7.71 10.00 -7.78
N LEU A 57 8.43 8.88 -7.86
CA LEU A 57 7.81 7.55 -7.91
C LEU A 57 6.98 7.26 -6.65
N GLY A 58 7.48 7.62 -5.46
CA GLY A 58 6.72 7.52 -4.22
C GLY A 58 5.41 8.29 -4.26
N ILE A 59 5.42 9.53 -4.76
CA ILE A 59 4.23 10.35 -4.96
C ILE A 59 3.27 9.70 -5.98
N MET A 60 3.79 9.14 -7.09
CA MET A 60 2.98 8.48 -8.10
C MET A 60 2.28 7.23 -7.53
N TYR A 61 2.96 6.40 -6.72
CA TYR A 61 2.33 5.30 -5.99
C TYR A 61 1.19 5.78 -5.09
N PHE A 62 1.38 6.86 -4.35
CA PHE A 62 0.35 7.45 -3.50
C PHE A 62 -0.85 7.95 -4.30
N LEU A 63 -0.63 8.66 -5.41
CA LEU A 63 -1.70 9.17 -6.27
C LEU A 63 -2.56 8.03 -6.82
N VAL A 64 -1.92 6.97 -7.33
CA VAL A 64 -2.66 5.79 -7.83
C VAL A 64 -3.42 5.13 -6.68
N ALA A 65 -2.80 4.96 -5.50
CA ALA A 65 -3.46 4.40 -4.34
C ALA A 65 -4.70 5.20 -3.90
N LEU A 66 -4.66 6.53 -3.94
CA LEU A 66 -5.81 7.38 -3.62
C LEU A 66 -6.96 7.22 -4.65
N VAL A 67 -6.63 7.13 -5.94
CA VAL A 67 -7.64 6.84 -6.97
C VAL A 67 -8.28 5.47 -6.75
N MET A 68 -7.46 4.45 -6.47
CA MET A 68 -7.93 3.10 -6.23
C MET A 68 -8.70 2.98 -4.88
N LEU A 69 -8.38 3.82 -3.89
CA LEU A 69 -9.14 3.91 -2.64
C LEU A 69 -10.58 4.37 -2.92
N ILE A 70 -10.76 5.39 -3.75
CA ILE A 70 -12.10 5.86 -4.14
C ILE A 70 -12.87 4.72 -4.84
N ARG A 71 -12.22 4.01 -5.78
CA ARG A 71 -12.81 2.89 -6.50
C ARG A 71 -13.21 1.75 -5.56
N GLY A 72 -12.26 1.24 -4.75
CA GLY A 72 -12.51 0.12 -3.84
C GLY A 72 -13.46 0.47 -2.69
N PHE A 73 -13.49 1.73 -2.25
CA PHE A 73 -14.43 2.18 -1.24
C PHE A 73 -15.85 2.33 -1.79
N SER A 74 -16.01 2.70 -3.07
CA SER A 74 -17.31 2.67 -3.74
C SER A 74 -17.92 1.28 -3.72
N ASP A 75 -17.13 0.23 -3.98
CA ASP A 75 -17.58 -1.15 -3.86
C ASP A 75 -18.03 -1.50 -2.43
N ALA A 76 -17.32 -1.02 -1.40
CA ALA A 76 -17.69 -1.22 0.00
C ALA A 76 -19.05 -0.59 0.35
N ILE A 77 -19.30 0.65 -0.09
CA ILE A 77 -20.59 1.32 0.10
C ILE A 77 -21.71 0.53 -0.61
N MET A 78 -21.48 0.11 -1.85
CA MET A 78 -22.45 -0.68 -2.61
C MET A 78 -22.79 -1.99 -1.89
N MET A 79 -21.80 -2.74 -1.41
CA MET A 79 -22.02 -3.97 -0.65
C MET A 79 -22.79 -3.73 0.65
N ARG A 80 -22.44 -2.69 1.41
CA ARG A 80 -23.15 -2.37 2.67
C ARG A 80 -24.59 -1.92 2.43
N THR A 81 -24.82 -1.16 1.36
CA THR A 81 -26.19 -0.78 0.96
C THR A 81 -27.01 -2.02 0.58
N GLN A 82 -26.44 -2.93 -0.21
CA GLN A 82 -27.08 -4.21 -0.54
C GLN A 82 -27.46 -4.99 0.71
N GLN A 83 -26.52 -5.18 1.64
CA GLN A 83 -26.74 -5.91 2.87
C GLN A 83 -27.77 -5.24 3.80
N ALA A 84 -27.86 -3.91 3.82
CA ALA A 84 -28.88 -3.20 4.60
C ALA A 84 -30.29 -3.35 4.00
N MET A 85 -30.39 -3.52 2.67
CA MET A 85 -31.67 -3.60 1.96
C MET A 85 -32.19 -5.03 1.78
N ALA A 86 -31.29 -6.03 1.69
CA ALA A 86 -31.61 -7.40 1.31
C ALA A 86 -31.91 -8.31 2.53
N ALA A 87 -32.90 -7.93 3.36
CA ALA A 87 -33.31 -8.63 4.56
C ALA A 87 -34.68 -9.31 4.41
N GLY A 88 -34.87 -10.43 5.11
CA GLY A 88 -36.22 -11.07 5.24
C GLY A 88 -36.78 -11.57 3.92
N GLY A 89 -35.93 -12.00 2.97
CA GLY A 89 -36.34 -12.45 1.64
C GLY A 89 -36.38 -11.37 0.57
N ALA A 90 -36.05 -10.11 0.90
CA ALA A 90 -35.83 -9.07 -0.10
C ALA A 90 -34.51 -9.30 -0.85
N GLU A 91 -34.50 -9.13 -2.17
CA GLU A 91 -33.34 -9.36 -3.04
C GLU A 91 -32.35 -8.20 -2.99
N GLY A 92 -32.78 -7.01 -2.49
CA GLY A 92 -31.97 -5.78 -2.54
C GLY A 92 -31.95 -5.15 -3.94
N TYR A 93 -30.83 -4.48 -4.30
CA TYR A 93 -30.73 -3.75 -5.58
C TYR A 93 -29.63 -4.29 -6.50
N LEU A 94 -28.71 -5.13 -5.99
CA LEU A 94 -27.61 -5.72 -6.78
C LEU A 94 -27.95 -7.15 -7.19
N PRO A 95 -27.80 -7.51 -8.47
CA PRO A 95 -27.81 -8.91 -8.89
C PRO A 95 -26.70 -9.69 -8.14
N PRO A 96 -26.91 -10.99 -7.81
CA PRO A 96 -25.95 -11.82 -7.10
C PRO A 96 -24.57 -11.85 -7.75
N GLU A 97 -24.52 -12.02 -9.06
CA GLU A 97 -23.27 -12.05 -9.83
C GLU A 97 -22.50 -10.72 -9.78
N HIS A 98 -23.21 -9.59 -9.79
CA HIS A 98 -22.59 -8.27 -9.65
C HIS A 98 -22.05 -8.08 -8.22
N TYR A 99 -22.80 -8.52 -7.21
CA TYR A 99 -22.34 -8.50 -5.82
C TYR A 99 -21.05 -9.31 -5.65
N ASP A 100 -20.98 -10.50 -6.24
CA ASP A 100 -19.77 -11.35 -6.18
C ASP A 100 -18.55 -10.73 -6.86
N GLN A 101 -18.77 -10.02 -7.97
CA GLN A 101 -17.68 -9.26 -8.61
C GLN A 101 -17.17 -8.12 -7.73
N ILE A 102 -18.06 -7.30 -7.16
CA ILE A 102 -17.64 -6.14 -6.38
C ILE A 102 -16.99 -6.52 -5.04
N PHE A 103 -17.44 -7.58 -4.35
CA PHE A 103 -16.76 -7.99 -3.12
C PHE A 103 -15.37 -8.56 -3.42
N THR A 104 -15.19 -9.27 -4.54
CA THR A 104 -13.89 -9.74 -5.01
C THR A 104 -13.00 -8.58 -5.39
N ALA A 105 -13.52 -7.64 -6.21
CA ALA A 105 -12.79 -6.44 -6.64
C ALA A 105 -12.40 -5.56 -5.45
N HIS A 106 -13.31 -5.34 -4.48
CA HIS A 106 -13.01 -4.62 -3.26
C HIS A 106 -11.78 -5.20 -2.54
N GLY A 107 -11.77 -6.51 -2.29
CA GLY A 107 -10.66 -7.16 -1.60
C GLY A 107 -9.33 -7.03 -2.35
N VAL A 108 -9.33 -7.29 -3.66
CA VAL A 108 -8.14 -7.17 -4.52
C VAL A 108 -7.64 -5.73 -4.58
N ILE A 109 -8.51 -4.78 -4.80
CA ILE A 109 -8.15 -3.35 -4.91
C ILE A 109 -7.57 -2.86 -3.59
N MET A 110 -8.23 -3.13 -2.46
CA MET A 110 -7.81 -2.60 -1.17
C MET A 110 -6.47 -3.15 -0.69
N ILE A 111 -6.15 -4.41 -0.98
CA ILE A 111 -4.86 -5.01 -0.61
C ILE A 111 -3.77 -4.64 -1.61
N PHE A 112 -3.93 -5.01 -2.88
CA PHE A 112 -2.86 -4.91 -3.88
C PHE A 112 -2.70 -3.52 -4.49
N PHE A 113 -3.78 -2.73 -4.56
CA PHE A 113 -3.79 -1.45 -5.29
C PHE A 113 -4.06 -0.22 -4.42
N VAL A 114 -4.29 -0.41 -3.10
CA VAL A 114 -4.36 0.67 -2.11
C VAL A 114 -3.28 0.49 -1.05
N ALA A 115 -3.33 -0.58 -0.25
CA ALA A 115 -2.43 -0.75 0.88
C ALA A 115 -0.98 -0.92 0.44
N MET A 116 -0.70 -1.84 -0.50
CA MET A 116 0.65 -2.06 -1.02
C MET A 116 1.30 -0.80 -1.62
N PRO A 117 0.66 -0.07 -2.56
CA PRO A 117 1.29 1.13 -3.12
C PRO A 117 1.42 2.27 -2.13
N MET A 118 0.58 2.39 -1.10
CA MET A 118 0.81 3.36 -0.01
C MET A 118 2.08 3.02 0.76
N VAL A 119 2.29 1.76 1.11
CA VAL A 119 3.51 1.28 1.78
C VAL A 119 4.74 1.54 0.90
N ILE A 120 4.70 1.12 -0.37
CA ILE A 120 5.81 1.29 -1.32
C ILE A 120 6.08 2.77 -1.59
N GLY A 121 5.04 3.60 -1.67
CA GLY A 121 5.15 5.04 -1.84
C GLY A 121 5.89 5.72 -0.68
N LEU A 122 5.57 5.36 0.57
CA LEU A 122 6.31 5.86 1.74
C LEU A 122 7.75 5.36 1.77
N MET A 123 8.00 4.09 1.45
CA MET A 123 9.38 3.57 1.35
C MET A 123 10.19 4.36 0.33
N ASN A 124 9.63 4.60 -0.85
CA ASN A 124 10.26 5.41 -1.89
C ASN A 124 10.57 6.83 -1.42
N LEU A 125 9.61 7.50 -0.79
CA LEU A 125 9.80 8.88 -0.36
C LEU A 125 10.83 9.01 0.76
N VAL A 126 10.84 8.08 1.74
CA VAL A 126 11.47 8.30 3.04
C VAL A 126 12.77 7.52 3.22
N VAL A 127 12.83 6.24 2.79
CA VAL A 127 13.97 5.36 3.11
C VAL A 127 15.31 5.90 2.62
N PRO A 128 15.49 6.34 1.33
CA PRO A 128 16.77 6.88 0.89
C PRO A 128 17.19 8.11 1.69
N LEU A 129 16.25 8.98 2.06
CA LEU A 129 16.52 10.15 2.88
C LEU A 129 16.93 9.77 4.32
N GLN A 130 16.26 8.78 4.93
CA GLN A 130 16.60 8.33 6.28
C GLN A 130 17.97 7.68 6.39
N ILE A 131 18.42 7.00 5.34
CA ILE A 131 19.74 6.35 5.35
C ILE A 131 20.87 7.24 4.81
N GLY A 132 20.57 8.48 4.42
CA GLY A 132 21.56 9.41 3.87
C GLY A 132 22.01 9.06 2.46
N ALA A 133 21.17 8.43 1.64
CA ALA A 133 21.47 8.03 0.27
C ALA A 133 20.99 9.07 -0.75
N ARG A 134 21.73 9.22 -1.84
CA ARG A 134 21.36 10.11 -2.96
C ARG A 134 20.22 9.56 -3.81
N ASP A 135 20.08 8.23 -3.90
CA ASP A 135 19.01 7.55 -4.63
C ASP A 135 18.86 6.10 -4.10
N VAL A 136 17.96 5.32 -4.69
CA VAL A 136 17.88 3.87 -4.51
C VAL A 136 18.99 3.15 -5.28
N ALA A 137 19.25 1.86 -4.94
CA ALA A 137 20.33 1.10 -5.57
C ALA A 137 20.13 0.89 -7.09
N PHE A 138 18.87 0.71 -7.52
CA PHE A 138 18.50 0.42 -8.90
C PHE A 138 17.37 1.34 -9.40
N PRO A 139 17.67 2.60 -9.78
CA PRO A 139 16.65 3.59 -10.15
C PRO A 139 15.77 3.18 -11.34
N PHE A 140 16.36 2.55 -12.38
CA PHE A 140 15.58 2.00 -13.49
C PHE A 140 14.62 0.90 -13.05
N MET A 141 15.07 -0.03 -12.20
CA MET A 141 14.23 -1.11 -11.67
C MET A 141 13.07 -0.55 -10.83
N ASN A 142 13.29 0.55 -10.11
CA ASN A 142 12.25 1.25 -9.35
C ASN A 142 11.17 1.85 -10.27
N ASN A 143 11.58 2.50 -11.35
CA ASN A 143 10.65 3.01 -12.36
C ASN A 143 9.87 1.87 -13.04
N LEU A 144 10.54 0.79 -13.45
CA LEU A 144 9.90 -0.38 -14.04
C LEU A 144 8.88 -1.02 -13.07
N SER A 145 9.23 -1.14 -11.80
CA SER A 145 8.33 -1.68 -10.75
C SER A 145 7.03 -0.89 -10.68
N PHE A 146 7.09 0.43 -10.71
CA PHE A 146 5.91 1.28 -10.73
C PHE A 146 5.05 1.04 -11.98
N TRP A 147 5.65 0.95 -13.16
CA TRP A 147 4.87 0.79 -14.40
C TRP A 147 4.27 -0.61 -14.55
N LEU A 148 4.91 -1.65 -14.01
CA LEU A 148 4.30 -2.99 -13.90
C LEU A 148 3.13 -3.00 -12.90
N PHE A 149 3.29 -2.33 -11.76
CA PHE A 149 2.18 -2.12 -10.82
C PHE A 149 1.02 -1.38 -11.49
N ALA A 150 1.28 -0.29 -12.20
CA ALA A 150 0.27 0.49 -12.93
C ALA A 150 -0.42 -0.34 -14.03
N ALA A 151 0.30 -1.25 -14.68
CA ALA A 151 -0.30 -2.18 -15.65
C ALA A 151 -1.34 -3.10 -14.99
N GLY A 152 -1.07 -3.63 -13.80
CA GLY A 152 -2.06 -4.39 -13.02
C GLY A 152 -3.28 -3.56 -12.64
N VAL A 153 -3.08 -2.30 -12.22
CA VAL A 153 -4.18 -1.33 -11.93
C VAL A 153 -5.07 -1.15 -13.16
N VAL A 154 -4.47 -0.95 -14.34
CA VAL A 154 -5.21 -0.77 -15.59
C VAL A 154 -6.04 -2.02 -15.92
N LEU A 155 -5.47 -3.22 -15.82
CA LEU A 155 -6.18 -4.47 -16.11
C LEU A 155 -7.41 -4.66 -15.20
N VAL A 156 -7.29 -4.42 -13.89
CA VAL A 156 -8.43 -4.50 -12.97
C VAL A 156 -9.52 -3.50 -13.36
N ASN A 157 -9.18 -2.30 -13.80
CA ASN A 157 -10.17 -1.31 -14.19
C ASN A 157 -10.75 -1.59 -15.59
N VAL A 158 -9.97 -2.15 -16.52
CA VAL A 158 -10.46 -2.54 -17.84
C VAL A 158 -11.56 -3.59 -17.77
N SER A 159 -11.53 -4.49 -16.77
CA SER A 159 -12.61 -5.47 -16.56
C SER A 159 -14.00 -4.84 -16.34
N LEU A 160 -14.08 -3.57 -15.93
CA LEU A 160 -15.34 -2.82 -15.83
C LEU A 160 -15.92 -2.43 -17.20
N PHE A 161 -15.04 -2.22 -18.18
CA PHE A 161 -15.41 -1.74 -19.50
C PHE A 161 -15.65 -2.88 -20.48
N VAL A 162 -14.88 -3.98 -20.31
CA VAL A 162 -14.83 -5.10 -21.25
C VAL A 162 -14.72 -6.41 -20.47
N GLY A 163 -15.78 -7.18 -20.46
CA GLY A 163 -15.87 -8.45 -19.74
C GLY A 163 -16.45 -8.30 -18.34
N GLU A 164 -15.91 -9.07 -17.43
CA GLU A 164 -16.31 -9.13 -16.03
C GLU A 164 -15.06 -9.30 -15.14
N PHE A 165 -15.17 -9.01 -13.84
CA PHE A 165 -14.13 -9.36 -12.88
C PHE A 165 -14.45 -10.71 -12.20
N ALA A 166 -13.46 -11.28 -11.48
CA ALA A 166 -13.63 -12.55 -10.79
C ALA A 166 -14.75 -12.51 -9.75
N LYS A 167 -15.47 -13.63 -9.60
CA LYS A 167 -16.56 -13.84 -8.62
C LYS A 167 -16.16 -14.80 -7.51
N THR A 168 -14.86 -15.00 -7.29
CA THR A 168 -14.25 -16.07 -6.50
C THR A 168 -13.81 -15.65 -5.09
N GLY A 169 -13.94 -14.37 -4.73
CA GLY A 169 -13.23 -13.77 -3.62
C GLY A 169 -11.80 -13.40 -4.00
N TRP A 170 -11.18 -12.55 -3.19
CA TRP A 170 -9.89 -11.92 -3.52
C TRP A 170 -8.71 -12.88 -3.62
N LEU A 171 -8.82 -14.10 -3.05
CA LEU A 171 -7.80 -15.15 -3.10
C LEU A 171 -8.02 -16.21 -4.19
N ALA A 172 -9.12 -16.13 -4.94
CA ALA A 172 -9.43 -17.01 -6.05
C ALA A 172 -9.21 -18.51 -5.75
N TYR A 173 -9.83 -19.04 -4.69
CA TYR A 173 -9.67 -20.43 -4.29
C TYR A 173 -10.11 -21.42 -5.38
N ALA A 174 -9.26 -22.41 -5.65
CA ALA A 174 -9.67 -23.60 -6.36
C ALA A 174 -10.65 -24.43 -5.49
N PRO A 175 -11.65 -25.14 -6.10
CA PRO A 175 -11.88 -25.28 -7.53
C PRO A 175 -12.68 -24.12 -8.16
N LEU A 176 -13.24 -23.20 -7.37
CA LEU A 176 -14.12 -22.11 -7.87
C LEU A 176 -13.44 -21.25 -8.94
N SER A 177 -12.11 -21.07 -8.85
CA SER A 177 -11.31 -20.31 -9.83
C SER A 177 -10.93 -21.11 -11.09
N GLU A 178 -11.20 -22.41 -11.14
CA GLU A 178 -10.93 -23.23 -12.32
C GLU A 178 -11.93 -22.96 -13.45
N SER A 179 -11.56 -23.30 -14.68
CA SER A 179 -12.36 -23.02 -15.88
C SER A 179 -13.71 -23.73 -15.89
N SER A 180 -13.85 -24.88 -15.21
CA SER A 180 -15.10 -25.61 -15.04
C SER A 180 -16.16 -24.86 -14.23
N TYR A 181 -15.75 -24.06 -13.24
CA TYR A 181 -16.64 -23.27 -12.38
C TYR A 181 -16.68 -21.79 -12.73
N SER A 182 -15.59 -21.26 -13.31
CA SER A 182 -15.45 -19.86 -13.72
C SER A 182 -14.92 -19.81 -15.16
N PRO A 183 -15.75 -20.16 -16.18
CA PRO A 183 -15.32 -20.23 -17.59
C PRO A 183 -15.08 -18.86 -18.21
N GLY A 184 -15.63 -17.80 -17.64
CA GLY A 184 -15.47 -16.42 -18.09
C GLY A 184 -14.06 -15.87 -17.90
N VAL A 185 -13.86 -14.64 -18.34
CA VAL A 185 -12.54 -13.96 -18.30
C VAL A 185 -12.23 -13.32 -16.96
N GLY A 186 -13.15 -13.34 -16.01
CA GLY A 186 -13.00 -12.64 -14.74
C GLY A 186 -11.80 -13.11 -13.92
N VAL A 187 -11.60 -14.44 -13.81
CA VAL A 187 -10.43 -15.00 -13.13
C VAL A 187 -9.15 -14.72 -13.91
N ASP A 188 -9.20 -14.65 -15.23
CA ASP A 188 -8.04 -14.34 -16.07
C ASP A 188 -7.60 -12.87 -15.88
N TYR A 189 -8.53 -11.93 -15.69
CA TYR A 189 -8.19 -10.56 -15.26
C TYR A 189 -7.52 -10.55 -13.88
N TRP A 190 -8.04 -11.31 -12.93
CA TRP A 190 -7.45 -11.46 -11.59
C TRP A 190 -6.01 -12.01 -11.69
N ILE A 191 -5.80 -13.08 -12.45
CA ILE A 191 -4.49 -13.71 -12.67
C ILE A 191 -3.48 -12.70 -13.22
N TRP A 192 -3.78 -12.08 -14.36
CA TRP A 192 -2.78 -11.26 -15.05
C TRP A 192 -2.56 -9.91 -14.39
N ALA A 193 -3.56 -9.33 -13.76
CA ALA A 193 -3.38 -8.12 -12.96
C ALA A 193 -2.42 -8.37 -11.79
N LEU A 194 -2.58 -9.46 -11.04
CA LEU A 194 -1.73 -9.79 -9.90
C LEU A 194 -0.36 -10.31 -10.33
N GLN A 195 -0.27 -11.09 -11.39
CA GLN A 195 1.00 -11.62 -11.88
C GLN A 195 1.94 -10.50 -12.32
N ILE A 196 1.44 -9.56 -13.13
CA ILE A 196 2.24 -8.42 -13.63
C ILE A 196 2.62 -7.48 -12.49
N SER A 197 1.66 -7.09 -11.65
CA SER A 197 1.94 -6.21 -10.50
C SER A 197 2.82 -6.87 -9.45
N GLY A 198 2.70 -8.19 -9.25
CA GLY A 198 3.51 -8.98 -8.33
C GLY A 198 4.99 -9.04 -8.73
N ILE A 199 5.29 -9.11 -10.03
CA ILE A 199 6.66 -8.97 -10.54
C ILE A 199 7.21 -7.59 -10.14
N GLY A 200 6.45 -6.51 -10.37
CA GLY A 200 6.83 -5.16 -9.95
C GLY A 200 7.13 -5.07 -8.45
N THR A 201 6.27 -5.66 -7.63
CA THR A 201 6.47 -5.70 -6.17
C THR A 201 7.73 -6.45 -5.77
N THR A 202 8.02 -7.59 -6.41
CA THR A 202 9.26 -8.36 -6.15
C THR A 202 10.51 -7.53 -6.49
N LEU A 203 10.50 -6.84 -7.63
CA LEU A 203 11.58 -5.95 -8.02
C LEU A 203 11.78 -4.81 -7.01
N THR A 204 10.69 -4.24 -6.48
CA THR A 204 10.74 -3.25 -5.39
C THR A 204 11.41 -3.84 -4.14
N GLY A 205 11.03 -5.05 -3.73
CA GLY A 205 11.63 -5.74 -2.60
C GLY A 205 13.14 -5.89 -2.72
N ILE A 206 13.62 -6.37 -3.87
CA ILE A 206 15.05 -6.51 -4.16
C ILE A 206 15.75 -5.16 -4.09
N ASN A 207 15.18 -4.14 -4.73
CA ASN A 207 15.77 -2.80 -4.79
C ASN A 207 15.94 -2.19 -3.40
N PHE A 208 14.88 -2.16 -2.59
CA PHE A 208 14.98 -1.57 -1.24
C PHE A 208 15.82 -2.41 -0.28
N PHE A 209 15.82 -3.73 -0.40
CA PHE A 209 16.74 -4.56 0.36
C PHE A 209 18.21 -4.16 0.08
N VAL A 210 18.60 -4.08 -1.19
CA VAL A 210 19.98 -3.69 -1.58
C VAL A 210 20.24 -2.23 -1.17
N THR A 211 19.31 -1.32 -1.38
CA THR A 211 19.43 0.08 -1.00
C THR A 211 19.75 0.21 0.50
N ILE A 212 18.95 -0.40 1.36
CA ILE A 212 19.15 -0.34 2.81
C ILE A 212 20.44 -1.03 3.23
N MET A 213 20.79 -2.14 2.62
CA MET A 213 21.98 -2.90 3.01
C MET A 213 23.30 -2.27 2.53
N LYS A 214 23.32 -1.60 1.36
CA LYS A 214 24.52 -1.15 0.69
C LYS A 214 24.73 0.37 0.63
N MET A 215 23.64 1.16 0.73
CA MET A 215 23.70 2.60 0.48
C MET A 215 23.58 3.46 1.75
N ARG A 216 23.65 2.87 2.93
CA ARG A 216 23.68 3.64 4.18
C ARG A 216 24.91 4.54 4.22
N THR A 217 24.67 5.77 4.67
CA THR A 217 25.78 6.73 4.86
C THR A 217 26.79 6.26 5.90
N LYS A 218 27.98 6.88 5.89
CA LYS A 218 29.09 6.56 6.79
C LYS A 218 28.66 6.65 8.26
N GLY A 219 29.04 5.67 9.06
CA GLY A 219 28.70 5.58 10.48
C GLY A 219 27.32 4.98 10.79
N MET A 220 26.42 4.85 9.80
CA MET A 220 25.12 4.24 9.99
C MET A 220 25.22 2.70 9.96
N THR A 221 25.55 2.12 11.08
CA THR A 221 25.43 0.66 11.29
C THR A 221 23.97 0.24 11.35
N LEU A 222 23.68 -1.06 11.27
CA LEU A 222 22.30 -1.57 11.35
C LEU A 222 21.57 -1.05 12.60
N PHE A 223 22.20 -1.12 13.78
CA PHE A 223 21.64 -0.63 15.05
C PHE A 223 21.69 0.88 15.24
N ARG A 224 22.02 1.64 14.20
CA ARG A 224 21.89 3.10 14.13
C ARG A 224 20.87 3.57 13.10
N MET A 225 20.18 2.63 12.42
CA MET A 225 19.13 2.96 11.47
C MET A 225 17.86 3.39 12.21
N PRO A 226 17.05 4.31 11.64
CA PRO A 226 15.69 4.61 12.11
C PRO A 226 14.80 3.37 12.12
N ILE A 227 13.81 3.33 13.01
CA ILE A 227 12.90 2.18 13.11
C ILE A 227 12.05 2.01 11.85
N PHE A 228 11.64 3.10 11.19
CA PHE A 228 10.94 2.98 9.91
C PHE A 228 11.80 2.25 8.88
N THR A 229 13.07 2.60 8.76
CA THR A 229 14.02 1.88 7.86
C THR A 229 14.16 0.40 8.25
N TRP A 230 14.19 0.05 9.54
CA TRP A 230 14.21 -1.34 10.00
C TRP A 230 12.94 -2.10 9.61
N THR A 231 11.78 -1.51 9.80
CA THR A 231 10.51 -2.15 9.41
C THR A 231 10.44 -2.34 7.90
N CYS A 232 10.91 -1.37 7.11
CA CYS A 232 11.03 -1.49 5.66
C CYS A 232 12.03 -2.59 5.25
N LEU A 233 13.17 -2.74 5.94
CA LEU A 233 14.12 -3.81 5.66
C LEU A 233 13.48 -5.19 5.83
N VAL A 234 12.82 -5.44 6.96
CA VAL A 234 12.14 -6.72 7.21
C VAL A 234 11.02 -6.93 6.21
N THR A 235 10.23 -5.90 5.91
CA THR A 235 9.20 -5.96 4.87
C THR A 235 9.74 -6.40 3.51
N ASN A 236 10.88 -5.86 3.09
CA ASN A 236 11.47 -6.22 1.80
C ASN A 236 12.04 -7.65 1.79
N VAL A 237 12.54 -8.14 2.93
CA VAL A 237 12.89 -9.59 3.09
C VAL A 237 11.63 -10.45 2.93
N LEU A 238 10.51 -10.07 3.55
CA LEU A 238 9.24 -10.78 3.40
C LEU A 238 8.74 -10.77 1.95
N ILE A 239 8.82 -9.63 1.25
CA ILE A 239 8.44 -9.51 -0.16
C ILE A 239 9.26 -10.49 -1.02
N ILE A 240 10.59 -10.47 -0.88
CA ILE A 240 11.50 -11.34 -1.66
C ILE A 240 11.20 -12.82 -1.42
N ALA A 241 10.83 -13.20 -0.20
CA ALA A 241 10.56 -14.60 0.14
C ALA A 241 9.12 -15.04 -0.22
N ALA A 242 8.11 -14.17 -0.03
CA ALA A 242 6.71 -14.54 -0.16
C ALA A 242 6.13 -14.35 -1.58
N PHE A 243 6.46 -13.26 -2.28
CA PHE A 243 5.90 -13.00 -3.61
C PHE A 243 6.23 -14.06 -4.67
N PRO A 244 7.40 -14.70 -4.69
CA PRO A 244 7.63 -15.84 -5.56
C PRO A 244 6.66 -17.02 -5.32
N ILE A 245 6.19 -17.23 -4.09
CA ILE A 245 5.18 -18.25 -3.77
C ILE A 245 3.84 -17.86 -4.40
N LEU A 246 3.43 -16.60 -4.28
CA LEU A 246 2.23 -16.10 -4.95
C LEU A 246 2.32 -16.25 -6.47
N THR A 247 3.43 -15.82 -7.05
CA THR A 247 3.70 -15.92 -8.50
C THR A 247 3.60 -17.36 -8.98
N ALA A 248 4.22 -18.31 -8.27
CA ALA A 248 4.15 -19.73 -8.59
C ALA A 248 2.72 -20.27 -8.46
N THR A 249 2.00 -19.91 -7.42
CA THR A 249 0.59 -20.34 -7.21
C THR A 249 -0.30 -19.88 -8.35
N ILE A 250 -0.19 -18.61 -8.74
CA ILE A 250 -0.97 -18.05 -9.85
C ILE A 250 -0.54 -18.68 -11.19
N ALA A 251 0.74 -18.95 -11.38
CA ALA A 251 1.23 -19.64 -12.58
C ALA A 251 0.67 -21.07 -12.71
N LEU A 252 0.61 -21.83 -11.62
CA LEU A 252 0.00 -23.17 -11.62
C LEU A 252 -1.50 -23.09 -11.96
N LEU A 253 -2.23 -22.13 -11.38
CA LEU A 253 -3.64 -21.90 -11.74
C LEU A 253 -3.80 -21.49 -13.22
N THR A 254 -2.86 -20.71 -13.74
CA THR A 254 -2.87 -20.36 -15.16
C THR A 254 -2.69 -21.58 -16.06
N LEU A 255 -1.80 -22.50 -15.70
CA LEU A 255 -1.60 -23.77 -16.41
C LEU A 255 -2.87 -24.64 -16.38
N ASP A 256 -3.55 -24.75 -15.23
CA ASP A 256 -4.83 -25.45 -15.12
C ASP A 256 -5.89 -24.83 -16.03
N ARG A 257 -6.03 -23.50 -16.08
CA ARG A 257 -7.04 -22.81 -16.87
C ARG A 257 -6.77 -22.73 -18.37
N TYR A 258 -5.49 -22.64 -18.77
CA TYR A 258 -5.11 -22.36 -20.17
C TYR A 258 -4.65 -23.59 -20.95
N LEU A 259 -4.07 -24.55 -20.24
CA LEU A 259 -3.42 -25.71 -20.85
C LEU A 259 -3.99 -27.05 -20.35
N ASP A 260 -5.09 -26.99 -19.57
CA ASP A 260 -5.78 -28.19 -19.03
C ASP A 260 -4.86 -29.09 -18.18
N PHE A 261 -3.92 -28.45 -17.43
CA PHE A 261 -3.21 -29.10 -16.34
C PHE A 261 -4.17 -29.26 -15.14
N HIS A 262 -3.87 -30.16 -14.22
CA HIS A 262 -4.77 -30.51 -13.10
C HIS A 262 -4.03 -30.43 -11.76
N PHE A 263 -3.29 -29.35 -11.50
CA PHE A 263 -2.58 -29.17 -10.24
C PHE A 263 -3.53 -29.09 -9.05
N PHE A 264 -4.69 -28.46 -9.25
CA PHE A 264 -5.67 -28.18 -8.19
C PHE A 264 -7.00 -28.91 -8.34
N THR A 265 -7.24 -29.59 -9.43
CA THR A 265 -8.48 -30.33 -9.73
C THR A 265 -8.45 -31.72 -9.10
N ASN A 266 -9.18 -31.91 -7.99
CA ASN A 266 -9.14 -33.16 -7.21
C ASN A 266 -9.53 -34.41 -8.02
N ASP A 267 -10.60 -34.31 -8.82
CA ASP A 267 -11.15 -35.45 -9.57
C ASP A 267 -10.20 -35.98 -10.68
N LEU A 268 -9.21 -35.17 -11.04
CA LEU A 268 -8.22 -35.49 -12.07
C LEU A 268 -6.81 -35.66 -11.51
N GLY A 269 -6.69 -35.93 -10.19
CA GLY A 269 -5.42 -36.25 -9.53
C GLY A 269 -4.68 -35.04 -8.95
N GLY A 270 -5.24 -33.83 -9.06
CA GLY A 270 -4.74 -32.64 -8.42
C GLY A 270 -5.13 -32.53 -6.94
N ASN A 271 -4.80 -31.43 -6.31
CA ASN A 271 -5.12 -31.19 -4.91
C ASN A 271 -5.42 -29.71 -4.62
N MET A 272 -6.69 -29.37 -4.40
CA MET A 272 -7.08 -28.00 -4.07
C MET A 272 -6.49 -27.51 -2.74
N MET A 273 -6.16 -28.40 -1.79
CA MET A 273 -5.49 -28.02 -0.55
C MET A 273 -4.06 -27.53 -0.80
N MET A 274 -3.41 -27.96 -1.87
CA MET A 274 -2.13 -27.38 -2.30
C MET A 274 -2.29 -25.90 -2.65
N TYR A 275 -3.37 -25.53 -3.37
CA TYR A 275 -3.67 -24.12 -3.63
C TYR A 275 -3.80 -23.31 -2.34
N VAL A 276 -4.61 -23.80 -1.39
CA VAL A 276 -4.87 -23.11 -0.13
C VAL A 276 -3.60 -22.92 0.70
N ASN A 277 -2.74 -23.94 0.78
CA ASN A 277 -1.46 -23.84 1.47
C ASN A 277 -0.51 -22.85 0.79
N LEU A 278 -0.35 -22.91 -0.53
CA LEU A 278 0.54 -22.02 -1.27
C LEU A 278 0.08 -20.57 -1.19
N ILE A 279 -1.21 -20.30 -1.43
CA ILE A 279 -1.73 -18.92 -1.40
C ILE A 279 -1.59 -18.30 -0.01
N TRP A 280 -1.73 -19.07 1.08
CA TRP A 280 -1.59 -18.55 2.45
C TRP A 280 -0.15 -18.58 2.96
N ALA A 281 0.73 -19.43 2.43
CA ALA A 281 2.17 -19.32 2.66
C ALA A 281 2.74 -17.97 2.18
N TRP A 282 2.12 -17.36 1.16
CA TRP A 282 2.29 -15.95 0.82
C TRP A 282 1.39 -15.05 1.67
N GLY A 283 0.10 -15.37 1.82
CA GLY A 283 -0.92 -14.42 2.28
C GLY A 283 -0.79 -14.02 3.75
N HIS A 284 -0.22 -14.86 4.62
CA HIS A 284 0.06 -14.42 5.97
C HIS A 284 1.29 -13.51 6.06
N PRO A 285 2.46 -13.82 5.45
CA PRO A 285 3.53 -12.83 5.31
C PRO A 285 3.07 -11.52 4.69
N GLU A 286 2.12 -11.52 3.75
CA GLU A 286 1.55 -10.32 3.14
C GLU A 286 0.95 -9.37 4.18
N VAL A 287 0.20 -9.85 5.16
CA VAL A 287 -0.37 -8.98 6.20
C VAL A 287 0.71 -8.31 7.04
N TYR A 288 1.88 -8.96 7.23
CA TYR A 288 3.03 -8.36 7.89
C TYR A 288 3.82 -7.42 6.98
N ILE A 289 3.88 -7.67 5.68
CA ILE A 289 4.39 -6.72 4.69
C ILE A 289 3.64 -5.40 4.79
N LEU A 290 2.32 -5.45 4.97
CA LEU A 290 1.48 -4.26 5.08
C LEU A 290 1.65 -3.53 6.41
N ILE A 291 1.70 -4.26 7.54
CA ILE A 291 1.65 -3.62 8.88
C ILE A 291 3.01 -3.15 9.39
N LEU A 292 4.12 -3.83 9.06
CA LEU A 292 5.43 -3.49 9.62
C LEU A 292 5.87 -2.05 9.29
N PRO A 293 5.75 -1.55 8.04
CA PRO A 293 6.07 -0.15 7.76
C PRO A 293 5.18 0.83 8.51
N ALA A 294 3.90 0.51 8.74
CA ALA A 294 3.01 1.31 9.57
C ALA A 294 3.52 1.40 11.02
N PHE A 295 4.03 0.30 11.59
CA PHE A 295 4.68 0.32 12.91
C PHE A 295 5.92 1.22 12.94
N GLY A 296 6.67 1.26 11.84
CA GLY A 296 7.76 2.21 11.65
C GLY A 296 7.27 3.66 11.69
N VAL A 297 6.23 3.98 10.90
CA VAL A 297 5.60 5.31 10.88
C VAL A 297 5.19 5.75 12.30
N PHE A 298 4.48 4.90 13.02
CA PHE A 298 4.04 5.24 14.38
C PHE A 298 5.20 5.51 15.33
N SER A 299 6.31 4.78 15.19
CA SER A 299 7.51 4.98 15.98
C SER A 299 8.14 6.36 15.74
N GLU A 300 8.24 6.78 14.46
CA GLU A 300 8.77 8.09 14.09
C GLU A 300 7.85 9.23 14.55
N VAL A 301 6.53 9.09 14.36
CA VAL A 301 5.55 10.10 14.79
C VAL A 301 5.56 10.24 16.32
N ILE A 302 5.50 9.13 17.07
CA ILE A 302 5.47 9.18 18.54
C ILE A 302 6.73 9.82 19.10
N SER A 303 7.91 9.42 18.64
CA SER A 303 9.18 9.95 19.15
C SER A 303 9.33 11.45 18.83
N THR A 304 8.90 11.89 17.65
CA THR A 304 8.92 13.29 17.23
C THR A 304 8.00 14.14 18.08
N PHE A 305 6.71 13.79 18.19
CA PHE A 305 5.71 14.62 18.86
C PHE A 305 5.68 14.45 20.38
N ALA A 306 6.22 13.35 20.94
CA ALA A 306 6.47 13.25 22.38
C ALA A 306 7.73 14.00 22.81
N LYS A 307 8.56 14.47 21.85
CA LYS A 307 9.86 15.11 22.06
C LYS A 307 10.80 14.25 22.93
N LYS A 308 10.70 12.94 22.71
CA LYS A 308 11.46 11.93 23.47
C LYS A 308 12.12 10.91 22.53
N ARG A 309 13.27 10.39 22.96
CA ARG A 309 13.86 9.22 22.32
C ARG A 309 12.88 8.04 22.41
N LEU A 310 12.80 7.25 21.34
CA LEU A 310 11.98 6.04 21.32
C LEU A 310 12.43 5.08 22.42
N PHE A 311 11.50 4.74 23.31
CA PHE A 311 11.78 3.80 24.38
C PHE A 311 11.99 2.39 23.83
N GLY A 312 13.04 1.71 24.31
CA GLY A 312 13.29 0.32 23.94
C GLY A 312 13.66 0.11 22.48
N TYR A 313 14.45 0.98 21.85
CA TYR A 313 14.85 0.85 20.45
C TYR A 313 15.32 -0.57 20.08
N ASN A 314 16.22 -1.17 20.86
CA ASN A 314 16.71 -2.53 20.59
C ASN A 314 15.60 -3.58 20.66
N THR A 315 14.70 -3.48 21.64
CA THR A 315 13.55 -4.39 21.73
C THR A 315 12.55 -4.19 20.61
N MET A 316 12.41 -2.96 20.06
CA MET A 316 11.62 -2.68 18.88
C MET A 316 12.20 -3.36 17.63
N VAL A 317 13.53 -3.33 17.46
CA VAL A 317 14.23 -4.02 16.36
C VAL A 317 14.03 -5.53 16.47
N TRP A 318 14.33 -6.12 17.63
CA TRP A 318 14.18 -7.55 17.85
C TRP A 318 12.71 -8.03 17.69
N ALA A 319 11.76 -7.24 18.17
CA ALA A 319 10.34 -7.51 17.97
C ALA A 319 9.96 -7.50 16.46
N THR A 320 10.52 -6.57 15.69
CA THR A 320 10.29 -6.52 14.22
C THR A 320 10.85 -7.77 13.52
N LEU A 321 12.07 -8.18 13.87
CA LEU A 321 12.68 -9.40 13.33
C LEU A 321 11.91 -10.66 13.73
N ALA A 322 11.48 -10.76 14.99
CA ALA A 322 10.69 -11.88 15.47
C ALA A 322 9.35 -12.01 14.72
N ILE A 323 8.63 -10.90 14.51
CA ILE A 323 7.40 -10.88 13.70
C ILE A 323 7.68 -11.36 12.28
N GLY A 324 8.77 -10.87 11.64
CA GLY A 324 9.15 -11.27 10.30
C GLY A 324 9.39 -12.78 10.18
N ILE A 325 10.13 -13.38 11.12
CA ILE A 325 10.40 -14.82 11.14
C ILE A 325 9.11 -15.62 11.38
N LEU A 326 8.35 -15.25 12.42
CA LEU A 326 7.11 -15.94 12.80
C LEU A 326 6.08 -15.90 11.68
N SER A 327 6.06 -14.86 10.83
CA SER A 327 5.08 -14.70 9.76
C SER A 327 5.02 -15.88 8.79
N PHE A 328 6.12 -16.64 8.62
CA PHE A 328 6.18 -17.82 7.75
C PHE A 328 5.77 -19.14 8.39
N ILE A 329 5.44 -19.17 9.68
CA ILE A 329 5.12 -20.41 10.39
C ILE A 329 3.74 -20.40 11.04
N VAL A 330 2.82 -19.56 10.54
CA VAL A 330 1.49 -19.36 11.12
C VAL A 330 0.36 -19.42 10.10
N TRP A 331 0.64 -19.59 8.80
CA TRP A 331 -0.32 -19.40 7.71
C TRP A 331 -1.58 -20.28 7.80
N LEU A 332 -1.53 -21.45 8.43
CA LEU A 332 -2.63 -22.41 8.45
C LEU A 332 -3.83 -21.93 9.28
N HIS A 333 -3.66 -20.94 10.15
CA HIS A 333 -4.79 -20.37 10.90
C HIS A 333 -5.84 -19.73 9.97
N HIS A 334 -5.51 -19.45 8.72
CA HIS A 334 -6.48 -18.97 7.74
C HIS A 334 -7.45 -20.07 7.25
N PHE A 335 -7.22 -21.32 7.59
CA PHE A 335 -8.06 -22.45 7.19
C PHE A 335 -8.07 -23.62 8.20
N PHE A 336 -8.12 -23.33 9.49
CA PHE A 336 -8.23 -24.34 10.57
C PHE A 336 -9.38 -25.32 10.37
N THR A 337 -10.47 -24.90 9.71
CA THR A 337 -11.66 -25.71 9.47
C THR A 337 -11.58 -26.65 8.26
N MET A 338 -10.45 -26.67 7.56
CA MET A 338 -10.29 -27.46 6.32
C MET A 338 -9.67 -28.86 6.53
N GLY A 339 -9.61 -29.34 7.77
CA GLY A 339 -9.29 -30.76 8.04
C GLY A 339 -7.82 -31.11 8.20
N ALA A 340 -6.96 -30.15 8.60
CA ALA A 340 -5.53 -30.42 8.85
C ALA A 340 -5.25 -31.34 10.05
N GLY A 341 -6.24 -31.54 10.93
CA GLY A 341 -6.15 -32.37 12.11
C GLY A 341 -5.75 -31.61 13.39
N ALA A 342 -6.08 -32.18 14.55
CA ALA A 342 -6.00 -31.49 15.84
C ALA A 342 -4.56 -31.07 16.20
N ASN A 343 -3.57 -31.93 15.98
CA ASN A 343 -2.17 -31.65 16.33
C ASN A 343 -1.59 -30.52 15.47
N VAL A 344 -1.89 -30.52 14.18
CA VAL A 344 -1.45 -29.45 13.25
C VAL A 344 -2.12 -28.14 13.61
N ASN A 345 -3.44 -28.15 13.84
CA ASN A 345 -4.16 -26.94 14.27
C ASN A 345 -3.63 -26.40 15.60
N ALA A 346 -3.31 -27.28 16.59
CA ALA A 346 -2.72 -26.86 17.86
C ALA A 346 -1.35 -26.19 17.67
N PHE A 347 -0.47 -26.76 16.83
CA PHE A 347 0.83 -26.18 16.53
C PHE A 347 0.67 -24.76 15.93
N PHE A 348 -0.10 -24.63 14.85
CA PHE A 348 -0.30 -23.35 14.19
C PHE A 348 -1.04 -22.33 15.07
N GLY A 349 -1.95 -22.78 15.94
CA GLY A 349 -2.62 -21.92 16.92
C GLY A 349 -1.64 -21.34 17.94
N ILE A 350 -0.78 -22.17 18.52
CA ILE A 350 0.26 -21.73 19.47
C ILE A 350 1.23 -20.76 18.78
N MET A 351 1.75 -21.11 17.60
CA MET A 351 2.67 -20.24 16.87
C MET A 351 2.03 -18.88 16.53
N THR A 352 0.74 -18.88 16.18
CA THR A 352 -0.02 -17.64 15.92
C THR A 352 -0.14 -16.78 17.17
N MET A 353 -0.44 -17.37 18.33
CA MET A 353 -0.53 -16.65 19.59
C MET A 353 0.81 -16.04 20.02
N ILE A 354 1.93 -16.70 19.73
CA ILE A 354 3.28 -16.21 20.05
C ILE A 354 3.56 -14.86 19.39
N ILE A 355 3.00 -14.55 18.22
CA ILE A 355 3.17 -13.25 17.53
C ILE A 355 2.61 -12.08 18.36
N ALA A 356 1.65 -12.34 19.24
CA ALA A 356 1.13 -11.32 20.15
C ALA A 356 2.20 -10.77 21.11
N ILE A 357 3.22 -11.57 21.45
CA ILE A 357 4.30 -11.15 22.39
C ILE A 357 5.15 -10.03 21.79
N PRO A 358 5.83 -10.17 20.64
CA PRO A 358 6.61 -9.07 20.08
C PRO A 358 5.73 -7.88 19.66
N THR A 359 4.47 -8.09 19.29
CA THR A 359 3.52 -7.01 19.02
C THR A 359 3.19 -6.24 20.29
N GLY A 360 2.94 -6.93 21.41
CA GLY A 360 2.73 -6.32 22.72
C GLY A 360 3.94 -5.49 23.19
N VAL A 361 5.17 -5.99 22.98
CA VAL A 361 6.40 -5.22 23.26
C VAL A 361 6.39 -3.89 22.54
N LYS A 362 5.97 -3.85 21.27
CA LYS A 362 5.88 -2.59 20.51
C LYS A 362 4.83 -1.64 21.08
N ILE A 363 3.64 -2.13 21.40
CA ILE A 363 2.56 -1.31 22.01
C ILE A 363 3.04 -0.67 23.30
N PHE A 364 3.65 -1.45 24.22
CA PHE A 364 4.18 -0.91 25.47
C PHE A 364 5.32 0.09 25.26
N ASN A 365 6.23 -0.15 24.32
CA ASN A 365 7.30 0.78 24.03
C ASN A 365 6.78 2.12 23.50
N TRP A 366 5.71 2.14 22.69
CA TRP A 366 5.05 3.37 22.26
C TRP A 366 4.39 4.10 23.43
N LEU A 367 3.68 3.37 24.31
CA LEU A 367 3.09 3.96 25.51
C LEU A 367 4.15 4.56 26.45
N PHE A 368 5.28 3.86 26.69
CA PHE A 368 6.39 4.37 27.49
C PHE A 368 7.12 5.55 26.82
N THR A 369 7.16 5.60 25.49
CA THR A 369 7.68 6.77 24.78
C THR A 369 6.81 7.99 25.02
N MET A 370 5.48 7.83 24.97
CA MET A 370 4.53 8.91 25.22
C MET A 370 4.46 9.30 26.72
N PHE A 371 4.68 8.37 27.63
CA PHE A 371 4.61 8.61 29.07
C PHE A 371 5.55 9.74 29.50
N ARG A 372 5.03 10.77 30.15
CA ARG A 372 5.73 12.02 30.53
C ARG A 372 6.31 12.79 29.32
N GLY A 373 5.84 12.54 28.12
CA GLY A 373 6.14 13.36 26.94
C GLY A 373 5.23 14.59 26.85
N ARG A 374 5.61 15.54 26.01
CA ARG A 374 4.79 16.73 25.69
C ARG A 374 4.12 16.52 24.34
N LEU A 375 3.01 15.77 24.33
CA LEU A 375 2.28 15.47 23.11
C LEU A 375 1.57 16.70 22.54
N GLU A 376 1.79 16.97 21.28
CA GLU A 376 1.04 17.95 20.50
C GLU A 376 0.01 17.20 19.63
N PHE A 377 -1.30 17.41 19.88
CA PHE A 377 -2.39 16.70 19.19
C PHE A 377 -2.61 17.24 17.75
N THR A 378 -1.63 16.97 16.92
CA THR A 378 -1.66 17.20 15.46
C THR A 378 -2.31 16.02 14.74
N SER A 379 -2.64 16.20 13.45
CA SER A 379 -3.23 15.11 12.65
C SER A 379 -2.40 13.81 12.66
N PRO A 380 -1.06 13.82 12.48
CA PRO A 380 -0.25 12.60 12.58
C PRO A 380 -0.38 11.88 13.93
N VAL A 381 -0.45 12.63 15.02
CA VAL A 381 -0.58 12.07 16.39
C VAL A 381 -1.97 11.48 16.59
N LEU A 382 -3.02 12.13 16.10
CA LEU A 382 -4.38 11.58 16.22
C LEU A 382 -4.52 10.23 15.49
N TRP A 383 -3.99 10.11 14.27
CA TRP A 383 -3.96 8.85 13.53
C TRP A 383 -3.19 7.76 14.30
N THR A 384 -2.09 8.14 14.94
CA THR A 384 -1.27 7.23 15.76
C THR A 384 -2.00 6.76 17.03
N LEU A 385 -2.71 7.65 17.71
CA LEU A 385 -3.51 7.28 18.89
C LEU A 385 -4.70 6.41 18.50
N GLY A 386 -5.36 6.75 17.39
CA GLY A 386 -6.42 5.91 16.79
C GLY A 386 -5.92 4.49 16.49
N PHE A 387 -4.71 4.37 15.94
CA PHE A 387 -4.06 3.08 15.73
C PHE A 387 -3.89 2.31 17.06
N ILE A 388 -3.29 2.91 18.07
CA ILE A 388 -3.00 2.20 19.35
C ILE A 388 -4.28 1.57 19.90
N ILE A 389 -5.40 2.30 19.89
CA ILE A 389 -6.67 1.80 20.40
C ILE A 389 -7.24 0.71 19.47
N THR A 390 -7.39 1.03 18.19
CA THR A 390 -8.11 0.17 17.23
C THR A 390 -7.34 -1.10 16.92
N PHE A 391 -6.02 -0.99 16.70
CA PHE A 391 -5.16 -2.14 16.42
C PHE A 391 -5.01 -3.06 17.64
N THR A 392 -4.97 -2.52 18.86
CA THR A 392 -4.92 -3.35 20.09
C THR A 392 -6.18 -4.19 20.21
N LEU A 393 -7.36 -3.61 20.01
CA LEU A 393 -8.62 -4.36 19.97
C LEU A 393 -8.62 -5.42 18.86
N GLY A 394 -8.14 -5.06 17.67
CA GLY A 394 -7.96 -6.00 16.56
C GLY A 394 -7.01 -7.15 16.90
N GLY A 395 -5.91 -6.87 17.60
CA GLY A 395 -4.96 -7.89 18.08
C GLY A 395 -5.61 -8.85 19.08
N MET A 396 -6.42 -8.35 20.02
CA MET A 396 -7.16 -9.19 20.96
C MET A 396 -8.14 -10.14 20.25
N THR A 397 -8.89 -9.64 19.26
CA THR A 397 -9.78 -10.48 18.45
C THR A 397 -8.99 -11.46 17.58
N GLY A 398 -7.76 -11.11 17.16
CA GLY A 398 -6.84 -12.01 16.47
C GLY A 398 -6.35 -13.16 17.33
N VAL A 399 -6.01 -12.90 18.59
CA VAL A 399 -5.66 -13.95 19.57
C VAL A 399 -6.84 -14.90 19.80
N MET A 400 -8.08 -14.38 19.82
CA MET A 400 -9.27 -15.21 19.91
C MET A 400 -9.41 -16.14 18.70
N LEU A 401 -9.21 -15.64 17.46
CA LEU A 401 -9.23 -16.45 16.24
C LEU A 401 -8.03 -17.43 16.15
N ALA A 402 -6.93 -17.14 16.85
CA ALA A 402 -5.77 -18.05 16.89
C ALA A 402 -6.03 -19.34 17.69
N VAL A 403 -7.08 -19.36 18.51
CA VAL A 403 -7.53 -20.55 19.24
C VAL A 403 -8.41 -21.39 18.30
N PRO A 404 -7.98 -22.59 17.86
CA PRO A 404 -8.74 -23.36 16.88
C PRO A 404 -10.19 -23.65 17.28
N ALA A 405 -10.43 -23.95 18.58
CA ALA A 405 -11.79 -24.19 19.09
C ALA A 405 -12.71 -22.97 18.94
N ALA A 406 -12.21 -21.76 19.14
CA ALA A 406 -12.96 -20.53 18.92
C ALA A 406 -13.15 -20.26 17.42
N ASP A 407 -12.10 -20.49 16.62
CA ASP A 407 -12.16 -20.26 15.17
C ASP A 407 -13.18 -21.20 14.50
N PHE A 408 -13.36 -22.44 14.96
CA PHE A 408 -14.38 -23.34 14.41
C PHE A 408 -15.80 -22.73 14.44
N VAL A 409 -16.09 -21.86 15.41
CA VAL A 409 -17.40 -21.16 15.52
C VAL A 409 -17.38 -19.85 14.73
N LEU A 410 -16.24 -19.15 14.72
CA LEU A 410 -16.11 -17.79 14.16
C LEU A 410 -15.63 -17.78 12.71
N HIS A 411 -15.09 -18.90 12.23
CA HIS A 411 -14.54 -19.03 10.88
C HIS A 411 -15.61 -18.70 9.82
N ASN A 412 -15.21 -17.93 8.80
CA ASN A 412 -16.12 -17.46 7.74
C ASN A 412 -17.37 -16.71 8.21
N SER A 413 -17.39 -16.20 9.45
CA SER A 413 -18.44 -15.32 9.96
C SER A 413 -18.11 -13.84 9.75
N LEU A 414 -19.05 -12.96 10.11
CA LEU A 414 -18.80 -11.51 10.13
C LEU A 414 -17.78 -11.09 11.20
N PHE A 415 -17.44 -11.96 12.16
CA PHE A 415 -16.35 -11.72 13.12
C PHE A 415 -15.01 -11.56 12.40
N VAL A 416 -14.72 -12.44 11.45
CA VAL A 416 -13.48 -12.36 10.65
C VAL A 416 -13.42 -11.04 9.89
N ILE A 417 -14.55 -10.59 9.34
CA ILE A 417 -14.63 -9.29 8.64
C ILE A 417 -14.31 -8.13 9.59
N ALA A 418 -14.91 -8.10 10.76
CA ALA A 418 -14.66 -7.07 11.77
C ALA A 418 -13.20 -7.11 12.25
N HIS A 419 -12.66 -8.31 12.52
CA HIS A 419 -11.29 -8.49 12.96
C HIS A 419 -10.28 -7.94 11.95
N PHE A 420 -10.31 -8.41 10.68
CA PHE A 420 -9.27 -7.97 9.77
C PHE A 420 -9.40 -6.49 9.38
N HIS A 421 -10.61 -5.89 9.40
CA HIS A 421 -10.74 -4.44 9.24
C HIS A 421 -10.21 -3.68 10.46
N ASN A 422 -10.29 -4.22 11.68
CA ASN A 422 -9.63 -3.64 12.85
C ASN A 422 -8.11 -3.53 12.66
N VAL A 423 -7.48 -4.56 12.11
CA VAL A 423 -6.03 -4.54 11.92
C VAL A 423 -5.61 -3.85 10.62
N ILE A 424 -6.39 -3.93 9.54
CA ILE A 424 -6.07 -3.25 8.28
C ILE A 424 -6.38 -1.76 8.37
N ILE A 425 -7.59 -1.35 8.75
CA ILE A 425 -7.94 0.08 8.85
C ILE A 425 -7.23 0.69 10.05
N GLY A 426 -7.39 0.11 11.23
CA GLY A 426 -6.78 0.62 12.47
C GLY A 426 -5.25 0.57 12.44
N GLY A 427 -4.66 -0.41 11.76
CA GLY A 427 -3.21 -0.55 11.61
C GLY A 427 -2.69 0.13 10.35
N VAL A 428 -2.96 -0.47 9.18
CA VAL A 428 -2.32 -0.07 7.93
C VAL A 428 -2.82 1.29 7.45
N VAL A 429 -4.15 1.49 7.32
CA VAL A 429 -4.68 2.76 6.81
C VAL A 429 -4.35 3.92 7.75
N PHE A 430 -4.51 3.75 9.08
CA PHE A 430 -4.15 4.79 10.04
C PHE A 430 -2.65 5.07 10.04
N GLY A 431 -1.81 4.04 9.84
CA GLY A 431 -0.37 4.21 9.65
C GLY A 431 -0.02 5.00 8.39
N MET A 432 -0.67 4.67 7.28
CA MET A 432 -0.44 5.38 6.03
C MET A 432 -0.93 6.84 6.10
N MET A 433 -2.06 7.10 6.77
CA MET A 433 -2.56 8.46 7.00
C MET A 433 -1.67 9.25 7.97
N ALA A 434 -1.11 8.60 8.99
CA ALA A 434 -0.11 9.21 9.87
C ALA A 434 1.15 9.58 9.07
N GLY A 435 1.68 8.66 8.25
CA GLY A 435 2.84 8.89 7.37
C GLY A 435 2.58 9.96 6.33
N TYR A 436 1.42 9.90 5.65
CA TYR A 436 0.99 10.92 4.69
C TYR A 436 0.99 12.32 5.31
N THR A 437 0.35 12.49 6.46
CA THR A 437 0.27 13.79 7.13
C THR A 437 1.61 14.24 7.72
N PHE A 438 2.46 13.32 8.15
CA PHE A 438 3.77 13.58 8.73
C PHE A 438 4.80 13.99 7.69
N TRP A 439 4.94 13.23 6.59
CA TRP A 439 5.93 13.50 5.55
C TRP A 439 5.42 14.35 4.37
N PHE A 440 4.15 14.74 4.36
CA PHE A 440 3.61 15.63 3.31
C PHE A 440 4.42 16.93 3.15
N PRO A 441 4.79 17.65 4.24
CA PRO A 441 5.63 18.83 4.10
C PRO A 441 6.97 18.54 3.43
N LYS A 442 7.58 17.39 3.74
CA LYS A 442 8.82 16.95 3.09
C LYS A 442 8.65 16.73 1.59
N ALA A 443 7.55 16.12 1.17
CA ALA A 443 7.30 15.83 -0.24
C ALA A 443 6.95 17.08 -1.08
N PHE A 444 6.21 18.03 -0.48
CA PHE A 444 5.59 19.15 -1.23
C PHE A 444 6.01 20.54 -0.77
N GLY A 445 6.76 20.68 0.30
CA GLY A 445 7.26 21.96 0.81
C GLY A 445 6.23 22.85 1.51
N PHE A 446 5.08 22.31 1.93
CA PHE A 446 4.07 23.03 2.72
C PHE A 446 3.26 22.09 3.60
N LYS A 447 2.75 22.62 4.72
CA LYS A 447 1.94 21.86 5.68
C LYS A 447 0.50 21.69 5.19
N LEU A 448 -0.09 20.53 5.50
CA LEU A 448 -1.51 20.27 5.31
C LEU A 448 -2.37 21.08 6.29
N ASP A 449 -3.61 21.38 5.90
CA ASP A 449 -4.58 22.02 6.79
C ASP A 449 -4.98 21.09 7.94
N GLU A 450 -4.66 21.52 9.17
CA GLU A 450 -4.90 20.75 10.38
C GLU A 450 -6.39 20.58 10.72
N LYS A 451 -7.23 21.56 10.37
CA LYS A 451 -8.67 21.52 10.70
C LYS A 451 -9.36 20.40 9.93
N TRP A 452 -9.09 20.31 8.63
CA TRP A 452 -9.65 19.26 7.78
C TRP A 452 -9.00 17.90 8.06
N GLY A 453 -7.71 17.86 8.40
CA GLY A 453 -7.03 16.63 8.83
C GLY A 453 -7.65 16.03 10.10
N LYS A 454 -7.91 16.84 11.12
CA LYS A 454 -8.59 16.41 12.36
C LYS A 454 -10.03 15.97 12.09
N ARG A 455 -10.78 16.67 11.22
CA ARG A 455 -12.14 16.24 10.82
C ARG A 455 -12.10 14.88 10.13
N SER A 456 -11.17 14.68 9.20
CA SER A 456 -10.99 13.41 8.53
C SER A 456 -10.76 12.30 9.55
N PHE A 457 -9.82 12.47 10.49
CA PHE A 457 -9.56 11.49 11.54
C PHE A 457 -10.81 11.13 12.35
N TRP A 458 -11.56 12.13 12.82
CA TRP A 458 -12.75 11.86 13.65
C TRP A 458 -13.84 11.14 12.88
N PHE A 459 -14.07 11.49 11.62
CA PHE A 459 -15.01 10.75 10.77
C PHE A 459 -14.57 9.31 10.53
N TRP A 460 -13.27 9.08 10.32
CA TRP A 460 -12.73 7.75 10.14
C TRP A 460 -12.87 6.88 11.39
N ILE A 461 -12.45 7.36 12.56
CA ILE A 461 -12.45 6.54 13.78
C ILE A 461 -13.86 6.27 14.29
N ILE A 462 -14.73 7.27 14.32
CA ILE A 462 -16.14 7.09 14.70
C ILE A 462 -16.84 6.18 13.69
N GLY A 463 -16.69 6.48 12.39
CA GLY A 463 -17.26 5.67 11.32
C GLY A 463 -16.78 4.23 11.37
N PHE A 464 -15.49 4.00 11.68
CA PHE A 464 -14.94 2.66 11.85
C PHE A 464 -15.69 1.85 12.93
N TYR A 465 -15.83 2.39 14.14
CA TYR A 465 -16.50 1.68 15.22
C TYR A 465 -17.99 1.46 14.92
N VAL A 466 -18.66 2.45 14.35
CA VAL A 466 -20.07 2.32 13.94
C VAL A 466 -20.25 1.30 12.80
N ALA A 467 -19.29 1.17 11.89
CA ALA A 467 -19.37 0.22 10.77
C ALA A 467 -19.06 -1.22 11.18
N PHE A 468 -18.10 -1.44 12.08
CA PHE A 468 -17.56 -2.79 12.32
C PHE A 468 -17.93 -3.43 13.64
N MET A 469 -18.26 -2.65 14.70
CA MET A 469 -18.75 -3.25 15.97
C MET A 469 -20.04 -4.03 15.80
N PRO A 470 -21.03 -3.56 15.02
CA PRO A 470 -22.25 -4.35 14.75
C PRO A 470 -21.95 -5.71 14.11
N LEU A 471 -20.87 -5.84 13.35
CA LEU A 471 -20.52 -7.11 12.68
C LEU A 471 -20.04 -8.17 13.67
N TYR A 472 -19.34 -7.77 14.74
CA TYR A 472 -19.01 -8.70 15.83
C TYR A 472 -20.30 -9.23 16.49
N ILE A 473 -21.26 -8.37 16.76
CA ILE A 473 -22.55 -8.74 17.37
C ILE A 473 -23.31 -9.69 16.43
N LEU A 474 -23.45 -9.34 15.16
CA LEU A 474 -24.12 -10.15 14.16
C LEU A 474 -23.46 -11.52 13.99
N SER A 475 -22.15 -11.61 14.11
CA SER A 475 -21.44 -12.87 14.06
C SER A 475 -21.83 -13.82 15.19
N PHE A 476 -22.00 -13.31 16.42
CA PHE A 476 -22.47 -14.12 17.54
C PHE A 476 -23.93 -14.58 17.37
N TYR A 477 -24.70 -13.93 16.51
CA TYR A 477 -26.03 -14.38 16.07
C TYR A 477 -25.98 -15.31 14.85
N GLY A 478 -24.78 -15.72 14.40
CA GLY A 478 -24.58 -16.68 13.32
C GLY A 478 -24.48 -16.08 11.92
N ALA A 479 -24.36 -14.76 11.77
CA ALA A 479 -24.22 -14.14 10.47
C ALA A 479 -22.87 -14.50 9.83
N VAL A 480 -22.92 -15.10 8.62
CA VAL A 480 -21.74 -15.49 7.84
C VAL A 480 -21.22 -14.34 6.98
N ARG A 481 -19.98 -14.42 6.53
CA ARG A 481 -19.42 -13.46 5.57
C ARG A 481 -19.93 -13.72 4.16
N ARG A 482 -19.81 -12.71 3.28
CA ARG A 482 -20.15 -12.76 1.84
C ARG A 482 -21.65 -12.93 1.54
N MET A 483 -22.52 -12.65 2.49
CA MET A 483 -23.96 -12.67 2.25
C MET A 483 -24.36 -11.53 1.32
N GLN A 484 -25.01 -11.85 0.22
CA GLN A 484 -25.68 -10.89 -0.64
C GLN A 484 -27.08 -10.52 -0.08
N SER A 485 -27.77 -11.51 0.50
CA SER A 485 -29.07 -11.39 1.17
C SER A 485 -29.13 -12.33 2.38
N TYR A 486 -30.10 -12.16 3.26
CA TYR A 486 -30.29 -13.00 4.44
C TYR A 486 -31.75 -13.06 4.87
N ALA A 487 -32.16 -14.22 5.42
CA ALA A 487 -33.55 -14.49 5.81
C ALA A 487 -33.97 -13.83 7.14
N ASN A 488 -33.02 -13.69 8.09
CA ASN A 488 -33.33 -13.16 9.42
C ASN A 488 -33.43 -11.63 9.41
N ALA A 489 -34.68 -11.12 9.35
CA ALA A 489 -34.96 -9.69 9.33
C ALA A 489 -34.51 -8.94 10.60
N GLU A 490 -34.34 -9.64 11.74
CA GLU A 490 -33.87 -9.01 13.00
C GLU A 490 -32.42 -8.46 12.92
N TRP A 491 -31.64 -8.93 11.96
CA TRP A 491 -30.27 -8.42 11.73
C TRP A 491 -30.24 -7.06 11.02
N GLN A 492 -31.33 -6.70 10.34
CA GLN A 492 -31.38 -5.51 9.50
C GLN A 492 -31.05 -4.20 10.21
N PRO A 493 -31.52 -3.91 11.45
CA PRO A 493 -31.17 -2.69 12.15
C PRO A 493 -29.66 -2.53 12.34
N LEU A 494 -28.94 -3.62 12.68
CA LEU A 494 -27.48 -3.61 12.83
C LEU A 494 -26.77 -3.44 11.48
N MET A 495 -27.33 -3.96 10.39
CA MET A 495 -26.78 -3.72 9.04
C MET A 495 -26.96 -2.25 8.62
N PHE A 496 -28.05 -1.57 8.97
CA PHE A 496 -28.21 -0.14 8.75
C PHE A 496 -27.22 0.69 9.58
N VAL A 497 -26.95 0.31 10.83
CA VAL A 497 -25.92 0.95 11.66
C VAL A 497 -24.54 0.79 10.99
N ALA A 498 -24.23 -0.40 10.50
CA ALA A 498 -22.97 -0.65 9.79
C ALA A 498 -22.86 0.18 8.48
N LEU A 499 -23.95 0.32 7.72
CA LEU A 499 -23.99 1.21 6.55
C LEU A 499 -23.76 2.67 6.93
N PHE A 500 -24.41 3.16 7.99
CA PHE A 500 -24.22 4.53 8.47
C PHE A 500 -22.74 4.78 8.85
N GLY A 501 -22.10 3.81 9.52
CA GLY A 501 -20.65 3.86 9.80
C GLY A 501 -19.81 3.95 8.53
N ALA A 502 -20.13 3.19 7.48
CA ALA A 502 -19.43 3.27 6.20
C ALA A 502 -19.61 4.65 5.54
N VAL A 503 -20.78 5.27 5.64
CA VAL A 503 -21.04 6.65 5.16
C VAL A 503 -20.19 7.66 5.95
N LEU A 504 -20.01 7.50 7.25
CA LEU A 504 -19.11 8.35 8.04
C LEU A 504 -17.66 8.20 7.58
N ILE A 505 -17.19 6.99 7.25
CA ILE A 505 -15.85 6.80 6.68
C ILE A 505 -15.73 7.50 5.32
N LEU A 506 -16.77 7.45 4.47
CA LEU A 506 -16.81 8.21 3.22
C LEU A 506 -16.65 9.72 3.48
N CYS A 507 -17.35 10.27 4.47
CA CYS A 507 -17.15 11.66 4.89
C CYS A 507 -15.71 11.93 5.31
N GLY A 508 -15.04 10.97 5.97
CA GLY A 508 -13.62 11.04 6.30
C GLY A 508 -12.72 11.13 5.06
N ILE A 509 -12.98 10.31 4.05
CA ILE A 509 -12.27 10.34 2.75
C ILE A 509 -12.48 11.69 2.05
N LEU A 510 -13.71 12.18 2.02
CA LEU A 510 -14.03 13.50 1.46
C LEU A 510 -13.33 14.63 2.21
N CYS A 511 -13.24 14.56 3.55
CA CYS A 511 -12.48 15.51 4.35
C CYS A 511 -10.99 15.51 3.99
N THR A 512 -10.40 14.34 3.68
CA THR A 512 -9.01 14.25 3.19
C THR A 512 -8.85 14.92 1.83
N ALA A 513 -9.78 14.71 0.91
CA ALA A 513 -9.77 15.39 -0.39
C ALA A 513 -9.89 16.92 -0.24
N ILE A 514 -10.81 17.39 0.61
CA ILE A 514 -10.95 18.82 0.92
C ILE A 514 -9.69 19.37 1.59
N GLN A 515 -9.08 18.62 2.52
CA GLN A 515 -7.80 18.97 3.14
C GLN A 515 -6.75 19.24 2.08
N LEU A 516 -6.61 18.35 1.11
CA LEU A 516 -5.63 18.50 0.03
C LEU A 516 -5.90 19.75 -0.81
N VAL A 517 -7.15 19.96 -1.24
CA VAL A 517 -7.54 21.14 -2.04
C VAL A 517 -7.27 22.45 -1.28
N VAL A 518 -7.69 22.55 -0.01
CA VAL A 518 -7.47 23.73 0.84
C VAL A 518 -5.97 23.95 1.04
N SER A 519 -5.21 22.89 1.31
CA SER A 519 -3.76 22.99 1.53
C SER A 519 -3.01 23.47 0.28
N ILE A 520 -3.39 22.97 -0.91
CA ILE A 520 -2.82 23.42 -2.19
C ILE A 520 -3.17 24.90 -2.44
N ARG A 521 -4.41 25.33 -2.16
CA ARG A 521 -4.83 26.74 -2.29
C ARG A 521 -3.99 27.63 -1.38
N ASP A 522 -3.80 27.23 -0.12
CA ASP A 522 -3.16 28.02 0.92
C ASP A 522 -1.63 27.71 1.03
N ARG A 523 -1.03 27.00 0.06
CA ARG A 523 0.36 26.50 0.09
C ARG A 523 1.42 27.57 0.31
N LYS A 524 1.20 28.80 -0.20
CA LYS A 524 2.13 29.92 -0.01
C LYS A 524 2.20 30.35 1.46
N LYS A 525 1.05 30.35 2.17
CA LYS A 525 0.93 30.71 3.58
C LYS A 525 1.54 29.65 4.50
N ASN A 526 1.39 28.36 4.13
CA ASN A 526 1.78 27.22 4.93
C ASN A 526 3.10 26.59 4.45
N ARG A 527 3.92 27.36 3.71
CA ARG A 527 5.19 26.90 3.15
C ARG A 527 6.14 26.49 4.28
N ASP A 528 6.79 25.33 4.13
CA ASP A 528 7.91 24.92 4.95
C ASP A 528 9.22 25.30 4.25
N ILE A 529 9.96 26.21 4.88
CA ILE A 529 11.28 26.63 4.40
C ILE A 529 12.40 26.03 5.24
N THR A 530 12.07 25.48 6.42
CA THR A 530 13.06 25.00 7.37
C THR A 530 13.57 23.60 7.00
N GLY A 531 12.82 22.84 6.21
CA GLY A 531 13.06 21.44 5.96
C GLY A 531 12.69 20.52 7.15
N ASP A 532 12.34 21.10 8.32
CA ASP A 532 12.00 20.35 9.54
C ASP A 532 10.84 21.02 10.30
N PRO A 533 9.62 20.95 9.75
CA PRO A 533 8.46 21.65 10.30
C PRO A 533 7.93 21.06 11.61
N TRP A 534 8.42 19.88 12.02
CA TRP A 534 7.96 19.15 13.20
C TRP A 534 9.00 19.06 14.32
N GLY A 535 10.24 19.48 14.06
CA GLY A 535 11.37 19.21 14.95
C GLY A 535 11.72 17.72 14.96
N GLY A 536 11.81 17.11 13.78
CA GLY A 536 12.06 15.69 13.58
C GLY A 536 13.41 15.21 14.12
N ARG A 537 13.59 13.88 14.17
CA ARG A 537 14.76 13.25 14.80
C ARG A 537 15.71 12.57 13.80
N THR A 538 15.24 12.33 12.58
CA THR A 538 15.91 11.50 11.57
C THR A 538 16.34 12.31 10.36
N LEU A 539 17.24 11.76 9.54
CA LEU A 539 17.98 12.48 8.49
C LEU A 539 17.11 13.07 7.38
N GLU A 540 15.92 12.56 7.12
CA GLU A 540 15.02 13.13 6.11
C GLU A 540 14.67 14.60 6.43
N TRP A 541 14.79 14.99 7.69
CA TRP A 541 14.55 16.37 8.13
C TRP A 541 15.78 17.27 8.06
N ALA A 542 16.94 16.71 7.66
CA ALA A 542 18.20 17.47 7.50
C ALA A 542 18.30 18.21 6.15
N VAL A 543 17.42 17.95 5.21
CA VAL A 543 17.41 18.54 3.86
C VAL A 543 16.17 19.42 3.64
N SER A 544 16.21 20.24 2.59
CA SER A 544 15.10 21.14 2.23
C SER A 544 13.77 20.38 2.01
N SER A 545 12.68 21.11 2.01
CA SER A 545 11.33 20.62 1.68
C SER A 545 10.77 21.37 0.46
N PRO A 546 10.60 20.75 -0.73
CA PRO A 546 11.03 19.39 -1.08
C PRO A 546 12.56 19.22 -1.12
N PRO A 547 13.10 18.00 -0.96
CA PRO A 547 14.52 17.74 -1.14
C PRO A 547 14.93 17.95 -2.60
N PRO A 548 16.19 18.36 -2.86
CA PRO A 548 16.70 18.40 -4.21
C PRO A 548 16.73 16.98 -4.82
N TYR A 549 16.84 16.88 -6.14
CA TYR A 549 16.79 15.58 -6.82
C TYR A 549 17.96 14.66 -6.44
N TYR A 550 19.09 15.21 -6.03
CA TYR A 550 20.25 14.47 -5.50
C TYR A 550 20.19 14.19 -3.98
N ASN A 551 19.13 14.56 -3.29
CA ASN A 551 18.89 14.44 -1.84
C ASN A 551 19.93 15.20 -0.99
N PHE A 552 21.18 14.79 -1.00
CA PHE A 552 22.28 15.31 -0.16
C PHE A 552 23.42 15.82 -1.02
N ALA A 553 23.72 17.11 -0.91
CA ALA A 553 24.92 17.70 -1.51
C ALA A 553 26.20 17.07 -0.90
N HIS A 554 26.21 16.95 0.44
CA HIS A 554 27.21 16.22 1.20
C HIS A 554 26.55 15.07 1.95
N LEU A 555 27.15 13.87 1.87
CA LEU A 555 26.62 12.72 2.60
C LEU A 555 26.84 12.93 4.11
N PRO A 556 25.78 12.85 4.92
CA PRO A 556 25.91 13.03 6.37
C PRO A 556 26.72 11.89 7.00
N GLU A 557 27.39 12.15 8.12
CA GLU A 557 28.03 11.12 8.94
C GLU A 557 27.25 10.90 10.24
N ILE A 558 27.05 9.63 10.61
CA ILE A 558 26.21 9.23 11.75
C ILE A 558 27.06 8.75 12.91
N HIS A 559 26.89 9.37 14.08
CA HIS A 559 27.63 9.05 15.29
C HIS A 559 26.83 8.24 16.30
N SER A 560 25.51 8.43 16.33
CA SER A 560 24.57 7.78 17.26
C SER A 560 23.25 7.41 16.55
N ILE A 561 22.31 6.79 17.28
CA ILE A 561 20.96 6.49 16.79
C ILE A 561 20.19 7.78 16.47
N ASP A 562 20.38 8.84 17.25
CA ASP A 562 19.71 10.13 17.14
C ASP A 562 20.67 11.25 16.70
N SER A 563 21.69 10.95 15.86
CA SER A 563 22.73 11.92 15.47
C SER A 563 22.19 13.28 15.05
N PHE A 564 21.21 13.31 14.12
CA PHE A 564 20.60 14.56 13.66
C PHE A 564 19.95 15.36 14.78
N TRP A 565 19.25 14.68 15.70
CA TRP A 565 18.64 15.32 16.87
C TRP A 565 19.70 15.86 17.84
N GLU A 566 20.76 15.09 18.11
CA GLU A 566 21.85 15.49 19.02
C GLU A 566 22.58 16.73 18.47
N ASP A 567 22.82 16.78 17.15
CA ASP A 567 23.46 17.94 16.50
C ASP A 567 22.54 19.18 16.54
N LYS A 568 21.24 19.01 16.36
CA LYS A 568 20.29 20.12 16.58
C LYS A 568 20.33 20.64 18.02
N GLN A 569 20.41 19.78 19.02
CA GLN A 569 20.46 20.21 20.41
C GLN A 569 21.72 21.02 20.72
N LYS A 570 22.87 20.65 20.15
CA LYS A 570 24.12 21.45 20.25
C LYS A 570 23.95 22.83 19.62
N ASN A 571 23.12 22.97 18.60
CA ASN A 571 22.85 24.20 17.85
C ASN A 571 21.55 24.91 18.27
N GLN A 572 21.21 24.90 19.55
CA GLN A 572 20.03 25.54 20.10
C GLN A 572 18.67 25.09 19.50
N GLY A 573 18.61 23.83 19.06
CA GLY A 573 17.40 23.24 18.49
C GLY A 573 17.19 23.50 16.99
N LYS A 574 18.13 24.18 16.32
CA LYS A 574 18.10 24.42 14.87
C LYS A 574 18.98 23.41 14.14
N ALA A 575 18.54 22.96 12.97
CA ALA A 575 19.42 22.25 12.04
C ALA A 575 20.57 23.20 11.67
N GLN A 576 21.81 22.71 11.70
CA GLN A 576 22.95 23.50 11.27
C GLN A 576 22.92 23.59 9.74
N LEU A 577 22.42 24.70 9.22
CA LEU A 577 22.65 25.04 7.83
C LEU A 577 24.11 25.53 7.74
N ALA A 578 24.96 24.71 7.17
CA ALA A 578 26.31 25.15 6.87
C ALA A 578 26.24 26.28 5.82
N ASN A 579 27.05 27.34 6.01
CA ASN A 579 27.07 28.43 5.04
C ASN A 579 27.62 27.89 3.71
N PRO A 580 26.83 27.92 2.61
CA PRO A 580 27.26 27.37 1.32
C PRO A 580 28.52 28.00 0.75
N GLU A 581 28.88 29.21 1.18
CA GLU A 581 30.13 29.88 0.73
C GLU A 581 31.39 29.24 1.30
N ASN A 582 31.26 28.57 2.46
CA ASN A 582 32.39 27.95 3.15
C ASN A 582 32.57 26.44 2.83
N ILE A 583 31.80 25.96 1.86
CA ILE A 583 31.77 24.54 1.50
C ILE A 583 32.29 24.37 0.08
N GLU A 584 33.14 23.39 -0.11
CA GLU A 584 33.57 22.94 -1.43
C GLU A 584 32.60 21.87 -1.93
N TYR A 585 31.99 22.12 -3.10
CA TYR A 585 31.05 21.19 -3.73
C TYR A 585 31.72 20.41 -4.83
N GLU A 586 31.30 19.17 -5.03
CA GLU A 586 31.74 18.27 -6.08
C GLU A 586 30.62 17.97 -7.08
N ASP A 587 31.00 17.55 -8.28
CA ASP A 587 30.06 17.04 -9.27
C ASP A 587 29.35 15.81 -8.73
N ILE A 588 28.03 15.77 -8.84
CA ILE A 588 27.22 14.66 -8.34
C ILE A 588 26.76 13.79 -9.51
N HIS A 589 27.17 12.53 -9.49
CA HIS A 589 26.72 11.53 -10.45
C HIS A 589 25.26 11.15 -10.16
N MET A 590 24.37 11.29 -11.18
CA MET A 590 22.94 11.01 -11.08
C MET A 590 22.46 10.20 -12.29
N PRO A 591 21.50 9.29 -12.10
CA PRO A 591 20.89 8.53 -13.19
C PRO A 591 19.97 9.40 -14.04
N ARG A 592 19.87 9.09 -15.33
CA ARG A 592 19.06 9.84 -16.31
C ARG A 592 17.65 9.24 -16.45
N ASN A 593 16.63 10.09 -16.54
CA ASN A 593 15.25 9.67 -16.80
C ASN A 593 15.17 8.76 -18.05
N THR A 594 14.22 7.80 -18.06
CA THR A 594 14.12 6.80 -19.11
C THR A 594 12.69 6.54 -19.52
N VAL A 595 12.50 6.34 -20.82
CA VAL A 595 11.21 5.91 -21.40
C VAL A 595 10.99 4.40 -21.32
N ALA A 596 12.01 3.62 -20.98
CA ALA A 596 11.94 2.16 -21.03
C ALA A 596 10.89 1.58 -20.07
N GLY A 597 10.82 2.08 -18.82
CA GLY A 597 9.82 1.61 -17.86
C GLY A 597 8.37 1.83 -18.31
N PRO A 598 7.95 3.06 -18.64
CA PRO A 598 6.59 3.31 -19.15
C PRO A 598 6.26 2.54 -20.44
N VAL A 599 7.21 2.38 -21.34
CA VAL A 599 7.00 1.59 -22.58
C VAL A 599 6.82 0.10 -22.26
N MET A 600 7.66 -0.47 -21.39
CA MET A 600 7.49 -1.86 -20.93
C MET A 600 6.16 -2.04 -20.19
N GLY A 601 5.76 -1.10 -19.35
CA GLY A 601 4.45 -1.11 -18.69
C GLY A 601 3.29 -1.08 -19.69
N ALA A 602 3.35 -0.23 -20.71
CA ALA A 602 2.33 -0.16 -21.75
C ALA A 602 2.21 -1.49 -22.53
N PHE A 603 3.33 -2.09 -22.92
CA PHE A 603 3.30 -3.41 -23.58
C PHE A 603 2.86 -4.53 -22.62
N SER A 604 3.11 -4.39 -21.31
CA SER A 604 2.58 -5.33 -20.30
C SER A 604 1.06 -5.25 -20.19
N ILE A 605 0.46 -4.05 -20.32
CA ILE A 605 -0.99 -3.89 -20.43
C ILE A 605 -1.53 -4.60 -21.65
N VAL A 606 -0.92 -4.36 -22.83
CA VAL A 606 -1.31 -5.00 -24.10
C VAL A 606 -1.21 -6.52 -23.98
N MET A 607 -0.10 -7.03 -23.47
CA MET A 607 0.12 -8.47 -23.29
C MET A 607 -0.88 -9.06 -22.28
N GLY A 608 -1.09 -8.41 -21.14
CA GLY A 608 -2.04 -8.87 -20.13
C GLY A 608 -3.47 -8.91 -20.64
N PHE A 609 -3.92 -7.86 -21.34
CA PHE A 609 -5.23 -7.84 -21.99
C PHE A 609 -5.35 -8.95 -23.05
N ALA A 610 -4.33 -9.11 -23.88
CA ALA A 610 -4.32 -10.16 -24.91
C ALA A 610 -4.36 -11.58 -24.30
N LEU A 611 -3.67 -11.81 -23.19
CA LEU A 611 -3.72 -13.07 -22.46
C LEU A 611 -5.12 -13.33 -21.89
N VAL A 612 -5.75 -12.36 -21.24
CA VAL A 612 -7.13 -12.45 -20.71
C VAL A 612 -8.10 -12.88 -21.82
N TRP A 613 -7.98 -12.31 -23.02
CA TRP A 613 -8.90 -12.53 -24.13
C TRP A 613 -8.44 -13.62 -25.11
N HIS A 614 -7.32 -14.30 -24.82
CA HIS A 614 -6.74 -15.35 -25.67
C HIS A 614 -6.43 -14.86 -27.11
N ILE A 615 -5.95 -13.61 -27.24
CA ILE A 615 -5.56 -12.99 -28.53
C ILE A 615 -4.06 -13.25 -28.76
N TRP A 616 -3.71 -14.47 -29.14
CA TRP A 616 -2.33 -14.97 -29.11
C TRP A 616 -1.34 -14.18 -29.95
N TRP A 617 -1.75 -13.67 -31.12
CA TRP A 617 -0.87 -12.82 -31.92
C TRP A 617 -0.52 -11.50 -31.21
N LEU A 618 -1.48 -10.93 -30.44
CA LEU A 618 -1.27 -9.71 -29.70
C LEU A 618 -0.43 -9.96 -28.44
N VAL A 619 -0.48 -11.16 -27.86
CA VAL A 619 0.47 -11.61 -26.82
C VAL A 619 1.90 -11.55 -27.38
N GLY A 620 2.12 -12.06 -28.59
CA GLY A 620 3.41 -11.97 -29.27
C GLY A 620 3.89 -10.52 -29.47
N VAL A 621 3.00 -9.63 -29.90
CA VAL A 621 3.32 -8.19 -30.04
C VAL A 621 3.70 -7.58 -28.69
N GLY A 622 2.94 -7.85 -27.62
CA GLY A 622 3.23 -7.36 -26.27
C GLY A 622 4.59 -7.85 -25.77
N ALA A 623 4.86 -9.15 -25.89
CA ALA A 623 6.12 -9.76 -25.48
C ALA A 623 7.32 -9.19 -26.26
N LEU A 624 7.21 -9.08 -27.59
CA LEU A 624 8.25 -8.46 -28.43
C LEU A 624 8.48 -7.00 -28.09
N GLY A 625 7.41 -6.24 -27.79
CA GLY A 625 7.52 -4.85 -27.38
C GLY A 625 8.25 -4.68 -26.04
N ILE A 626 7.94 -5.53 -25.04
CA ILE A 626 8.65 -5.56 -23.75
C ILE A 626 10.14 -5.89 -24.00
N PHE A 627 10.42 -6.93 -24.77
CA PHE A 627 11.77 -7.35 -25.10
C PHE A 627 12.55 -6.25 -25.83
N ALA A 628 11.97 -5.63 -26.85
CA ALA A 628 12.60 -4.55 -27.61
C ALA A 628 12.91 -3.33 -26.73
N ALA A 629 11.97 -2.93 -25.85
CA ALA A 629 12.19 -1.84 -24.91
C ALA A 629 13.29 -2.15 -23.88
N PHE A 630 13.34 -3.40 -23.39
CA PHE A 630 14.39 -3.87 -22.49
C PHE A 630 15.77 -3.86 -23.19
N MET A 631 15.86 -4.43 -24.40
CA MET A 631 17.11 -4.43 -25.18
C MET A 631 17.56 -3.01 -25.52
N GLY A 632 16.62 -2.12 -25.91
CA GLY A 632 16.94 -0.71 -26.12
C GLY A 632 17.51 -0.03 -24.87
N ARG A 633 17.07 -0.44 -23.68
CA ARG A 633 17.66 0.07 -22.42
C ARG A 633 19.05 -0.53 -22.13
N VAL A 634 19.22 -1.83 -22.39
CA VAL A 634 20.49 -2.54 -22.13
C VAL A 634 21.63 -2.00 -23.02
N PHE A 635 21.32 -1.67 -24.28
CA PHE A 635 22.28 -1.14 -25.23
C PHE A 635 22.42 0.39 -25.24
N ASN A 636 21.76 1.07 -24.30
CA ASN A 636 21.89 2.52 -24.16
C ASN A 636 22.99 2.86 -23.16
N ASP A 637 24.06 3.49 -23.63
CA ASP A 637 25.18 3.96 -22.81
C ASP A 637 24.90 5.31 -22.12
N ASP A 638 23.91 6.09 -22.61
CA ASP A 638 23.53 7.40 -22.06
C ASP A 638 22.51 7.23 -20.92
N ILE A 639 22.93 6.64 -19.81
CA ILE A 639 22.06 6.25 -18.67
C ILE A 639 22.23 7.11 -17.43
N ASP A 640 23.25 7.96 -17.40
CA ASP A 640 23.56 8.82 -16.26
C ASP A 640 24.14 10.17 -16.71
N TYR A 641 24.30 11.07 -15.78
CA TYR A 641 24.89 12.41 -15.98
C TYR A 641 25.49 12.93 -14.68
N HIS A 642 26.33 13.96 -14.78
CA HIS A 642 26.85 14.65 -13.62
C HIS A 642 26.13 16.00 -13.44
N VAL A 643 25.70 16.27 -12.21
CA VAL A 643 25.26 17.60 -11.80
C VAL A 643 26.50 18.40 -11.47
N PRO A 644 26.79 19.51 -12.19
CA PRO A 644 27.99 20.29 -11.92
C PRO A 644 27.99 20.87 -10.50
N ALA A 645 29.19 20.91 -9.87
CA ALA A 645 29.38 21.49 -8.53
C ALA A 645 28.82 22.91 -8.42
N ALA A 646 28.89 23.72 -9.48
CA ALA A 646 28.35 25.06 -9.54
C ALA A 646 26.81 25.08 -9.43
N GLU A 647 26.14 24.09 -10.03
CA GLU A 647 24.67 23.97 -9.94
C GLU A 647 24.25 23.48 -8.54
N VAL A 648 24.99 22.53 -7.96
CA VAL A 648 24.75 22.10 -6.57
C VAL A 648 24.88 23.30 -5.63
N LYS A 649 25.97 24.07 -5.75
CA LYS A 649 26.19 25.29 -4.95
C LYS A 649 25.05 26.28 -5.12
N ARG A 650 24.57 26.51 -6.33
CA ARG A 650 23.43 27.42 -6.62
C ARG A 650 22.17 27.00 -5.86
N ILE A 651 21.81 25.69 -5.94
CA ILE A 651 20.60 25.15 -5.29
C ILE A 651 20.71 25.30 -3.76
N GLU A 652 21.86 24.92 -3.17
CA GLU A 652 22.07 25.00 -1.73
C GLU A 652 22.08 26.46 -1.23
N THR A 653 22.67 27.39 -2.01
CA THR A 653 22.69 28.81 -1.69
C THR A 653 21.28 29.41 -1.76
N GLU A 654 20.48 29.07 -2.76
CA GLU A 654 19.09 29.51 -2.86
C GLU A 654 18.26 29.06 -1.64
N HIS A 655 18.47 27.80 -1.20
CA HIS A 655 17.79 27.30 0.00
C HIS A 655 18.26 28.04 1.26
N HIS A 656 19.54 28.21 1.45
CA HIS A 656 20.13 28.91 2.59
C HIS A 656 19.56 30.34 2.70
N ASN A 657 19.59 31.10 1.60
CA ASN A 657 19.07 32.47 1.56
C ASN A 657 17.57 32.53 1.88
N GLN A 658 16.76 31.55 1.45
CA GLN A 658 15.34 31.48 1.79
C GLN A 658 15.11 31.29 3.29
N VAL A 659 15.93 30.51 3.95
CA VAL A 659 15.87 30.29 5.41
C VAL A 659 16.30 31.54 6.17
N GLU A 660 17.40 32.19 5.77
CA GLU A 660 17.89 33.42 6.41
C GLU A 660 16.92 34.58 6.30
N MET A 661 16.25 34.77 5.14
CA MET A 661 15.27 35.87 4.96
C MET A 661 14.04 35.75 5.87
N GLN A 662 13.78 34.61 6.50
CA GLN A 662 12.61 34.36 7.35
C GLN A 662 12.99 34.07 8.82
N ALA A 663 14.28 33.95 9.15
CA ALA A 663 14.79 33.80 10.51
C ALA A 663 14.95 35.16 11.19
#